data_297701288e80bd263f70d1d4c0bbb7c0
#
_entry.id   297701288e80bd263f70d1d4c0bbb7c0
#
_cell.length_a   1.000
_cell.length_b   1.000
_cell.length_c   1.000
_cell.angle_alpha   90.00
_cell.angle_beta   90.00
_cell.angle_gamma   90.00
#
_symmetry.space_group_name_H-M   'P 1'
#
loop_
_entity.id
_entity.type
_entity.pdbx_description
1 polymer ?
#
loop_
_entity_poly.entity_id
_entity_poly.type
_entity_poly.pdbx_seq_one_letter_code
_entity_poly.pdbx_strand_id
1 'polypeptide(L)'
;MSRAVPDRSKRVDTSINRLISQIIPDNPHNTEDENQQRHDQLFQQVKEQLERPHPPPLADQNYASELIRRRLVQSDPNLALRFSNLYSRLLALPILDQKWAMLYLLHQLTDSPDPNLPDPVAFAEFQDEENRRQKRRDREEYGSLSPSDRDSEDELAPDPMADTYRPTDLRDVLKKPKDSRSSAEDSPYGSSKHPASPAEFRRSKAQVNESADLPGRDVAIKSKLLADNYASIEPSEATILRDLPYTLQGVSSATLPFGPEYSLKLPSSLPPPIIGLLHTLAEPSLLCKALLDFVKTPAKGLLDQSLRAAINDEMRSYLTLVATVEGQIRRALASMDTTAPRGGIGKAGVTLKRCVNWTREATMGLRLLSLIAEESKTKKGGQIISLIHSFETSHGDPLVSAFARRLLTPVTRPFYDILSHWIYDGELSDPYLEFFIQLKSTDLAAKTKMASTNVWDEKYEMSQTMIPSIVTLEFANKVYLIGKSLNFIRHSCGDAEWVESYSKASFKKLYYGDTATLESSIDNAYEVTMRRLVHLMTHKFHLFEHLQALKSYILLGQGDFIALLMESLAANLDRPAGAQYRHTLTAQLEHAIRGSNAQYDSPEVLRRLDARMLQLSHGDIGWDCFTLEYKIDAPVDVVVSDWGNRQYLKIFNFLWRIKRVEFALSSTWRKVTTGSRGVLQTDHAAVQETWRTTRGFLAEMVHFVGQLQYYILFEVIESSWTELQARLKREDATLDDIIKAHKTYLNSITHKGLLGARRKRFVASSSNGSNTAANEEDDNSYMIQLGELLRTMLSYRDCVDGLYSWSVSDFTRRQEADLRREDMGHDEGPDGPHNSPRRSRLPTRY
;
A
#
# COMPACT_ATOMS: atom_id res chain seq x y z
N MET A 1 12.87 40.01 -9.84
CA MET A 1 14.25 39.57 -9.50
C MET A 1 14.18 38.12 -9.06
N SER A 2 14.46 37.25 -9.98
CA SER A 2 14.43 35.77 -9.79
C SER A 2 15.64 35.36 -8.94
N ARG A 3 15.44 34.83 -7.74
CA ARG A 3 16.49 34.22 -6.92
C ARG A 3 16.90 32.90 -7.59
N ALA A 4 18.09 32.89 -8.21
CA ALA A 4 18.69 31.67 -8.71
C ALA A 4 18.85 30.66 -7.54
N VAL A 5 18.33 29.45 -7.72
CA VAL A 5 18.52 28.34 -6.79
C VAL A 5 20.02 27.98 -6.85
N PRO A 6 20.77 28.01 -5.76
CA PRO A 6 22.18 27.66 -5.76
C PRO A 6 22.36 26.20 -6.15
N ASP A 7 23.31 25.94 -7.02
CA ASP A 7 23.68 24.65 -7.57
C ASP A 7 23.85 23.60 -6.46
N ARG A 8 23.31 22.40 -6.65
CA ARG A 8 23.29 21.32 -5.64
C ARG A 8 24.70 21.02 -5.10
N SER A 9 25.72 21.09 -5.97
CA SER A 9 27.11 20.91 -5.58
C SER A 9 27.59 21.97 -4.58
N LYS A 10 27.29 23.23 -4.81
CA LYS A 10 27.66 24.32 -3.89
C LYS A 10 26.96 24.24 -2.53
N ARG A 11 25.75 23.68 -2.48
CA ARG A 11 25.06 23.44 -1.22
C ARG A 11 25.68 22.32 -0.40
N VAL A 12 26.12 21.25 -1.06
CA VAL A 12 26.85 20.15 -0.43
C VAL A 12 28.18 20.65 0.13
N ASP A 13 28.95 21.35 -0.68
CA ASP A 13 30.26 21.92 -0.28
C ASP A 13 30.15 22.89 0.91
N THR A 14 29.15 23.77 0.91
CA THR A 14 28.87 24.66 2.06
C THR A 14 28.43 23.91 3.31
N SER A 15 27.67 22.83 3.16
CA SER A 15 27.24 21.99 4.29
C SER A 15 28.40 21.19 4.89
N ILE A 16 29.30 20.65 4.05
CA ILE A 16 30.50 19.94 4.50
C ILE A 16 31.42 20.90 5.26
N ASN A 17 31.71 22.11 4.72
CA ASN A 17 32.50 23.10 5.39
C ASN A 17 31.93 23.48 6.77
N ARG A 18 30.62 23.69 6.85
CA ARG A 18 29.95 24.02 8.12
C ARG A 18 30.05 22.87 9.13
N LEU A 19 30.01 21.64 8.65
CA LEU A 19 30.09 20.45 9.48
C LEU A 19 31.50 20.25 10.02
N ILE A 20 32.53 20.47 9.19
CA ILE A 20 33.95 20.41 9.59
C ILE A 20 34.26 21.49 10.64
N SER A 21 33.82 22.74 10.43
CA SER A 21 34.02 23.82 11.38
C SER A 21 33.34 23.63 12.74
N GLN A 22 32.22 22.86 12.77
CA GLN A 22 31.52 22.52 14.02
C GLN A 22 32.16 21.35 14.78
N ILE A 23 32.79 20.41 14.07
CA ILE A 23 33.35 19.19 14.70
C ILE A 23 34.79 19.40 15.15
N ILE A 24 35.55 20.18 14.43
CA ILE A 24 36.97 20.44 14.69
C ILE A 24 37.14 21.91 15.03
N PRO A 25 37.09 22.27 16.32
CA PRO A 25 37.38 23.64 16.73
C PRO A 25 38.87 24.02 16.41
N ASP A 26 39.06 25.27 16.07
CA ASP A 26 40.42 25.82 15.79
C ASP A 26 41.32 25.62 17.00
N ASN A 27 42.51 25.11 16.74
CA ASN A 27 43.45 24.83 17.80
C ASN A 27 44.14 26.17 18.21
N PRO A 28 44.01 26.63 19.46
CA PRO A 28 44.53 27.93 19.88
C PRO A 28 46.04 28.03 19.87
N HIS A 29 46.75 26.91 19.62
CA HIS A 29 48.24 26.87 19.57
C HIS A 29 48.79 26.91 18.13
N ASN A 30 47.93 26.80 17.10
CA ASN A 30 48.34 26.83 15.69
C ASN A 30 48.07 28.24 15.12
N THR A 31 48.84 28.64 14.10
CA THR A 31 48.60 29.85 13.35
C THR A 31 47.30 29.76 12.52
N GLU A 32 46.66 30.87 12.21
CA GLU A 32 45.39 30.88 11.40
C GLU A 32 45.60 30.17 10.05
N ASP A 33 46.79 30.32 9.43
CA ASP A 33 47.13 29.68 8.15
C ASP A 33 47.24 28.15 8.29
N GLU A 34 47.76 27.64 9.40
CA GLU A 34 47.82 26.18 9.66
C GLU A 34 46.46 25.57 9.93
N ASN A 35 45.58 26.27 10.65
CA ASN A 35 44.23 25.83 10.88
C ASN A 35 43.41 25.80 9.58
N GLN A 36 43.64 26.76 8.70
CA GLN A 36 42.98 26.86 7.40
C GLN A 36 43.48 25.75 6.43
N GLN A 37 44.78 25.47 6.41
CA GLN A 37 45.34 24.36 5.65
C GLN A 37 44.80 23.00 6.14
N ARG A 38 44.68 22.81 7.42
CA ARG A 38 44.09 21.60 8.01
C ARG A 38 42.62 21.44 7.64
N HIS A 39 41.85 22.50 7.67
CA HIS A 39 40.47 22.55 7.24
C HIS A 39 40.28 22.18 5.77
N ASP A 40 41.14 22.75 4.89
CA ASP A 40 41.13 22.47 3.46
C ASP A 40 41.56 21.02 3.14
N GLN A 41 42.51 20.45 3.89
CA GLN A 41 42.90 19.05 3.75
C GLN A 41 41.75 18.11 4.13
N LEU A 42 41.06 18.38 5.23
CA LEU A 42 39.90 17.59 5.67
C LEU A 42 38.74 17.72 4.69
N PHE A 43 38.49 18.91 4.16
CA PHE A 43 37.47 19.11 3.14
C PHE A 43 37.78 18.29 1.87
N GLN A 44 39.01 18.29 1.42
CA GLN A 44 39.43 17.49 0.27
C GLN A 44 39.30 15.97 0.55
N GLN A 45 39.70 15.51 1.72
CA GLN A 45 39.53 14.10 2.11
C GLN A 45 38.08 13.67 2.13
N VAL A 46 37.17 14.45 2.73
CA VAL A 46 35.74 14.16 2.77
C VAL A 46 35.16 14.14 1.35
N LYS A 47 35.54 15.09 0.51
CA LYS A 47 35.12 15.17 -0.89
C LYS A 47 35.59 13.95 -1.68
N GLU A 48 36.84 13.55 -1.52
CA GLU A 48 37.43 12.38 -2.18
C GLU A 48 36.73 11.07 -1.73
N GLN A 49 36.37 10.94 -0.45
CA GLN A 49 35.61 9.80 0.06
C GLN A 49 34.17 9.77 -0.51
N LEU A 50 33.53 10.92 -0.71
CA LEU A 50 32.19 11.01 -1.29
C LEU A 50 32.16 10.78 -2.80
N GLU A 51 33.24 11.14 -3.53
CA GLU A 51 33.36 10.98 -4.98
C GLU A 51 33.88 9.60 -5.41
N ARG A 52 34.44 8.80 -4.49
CA ARG A 52 34.88 7.43 -4.81
C ARG A 52 33.66 6.55 -5.13
N PRO A 53 33.61 5.90 -6.31
CA PRO A 53 32.58 4.93 -6.64
C PRO A 53 32.87 3.61 -5.92
N HIS A 54 32.68 3.59 -4.61
CA HIS A 54 32.70 2.35 -3.86
C HIS A 54 31.27 1.78 -3.78
N PRO A 55 31.09 0.46 -3.84
CA PRO A 55 29.82 -0.14 -3.44
C PRO A 55 29.51 0.34 -2.01
N PRO A 56 28.24 0.56 -1.68
CA PRO A 56 27.87 1.00 -0.34
C PRO A 56 28.55 0.08 0.68
N PRO A 57 29.24 0.63 1.68
CA PRO A 57 29.91 -0.20 2.66
C PRO A 57 28.87 -1.16 3.26
N LEU A 58 29.24 -2.44 3.40
CA LEU A 58 28.46 -3.49 4.09
C LEU A 58 28.33 -3.20 5.61
N ALA A 59 28.42 -1.93 5.98
CA ALA A 59 28.32 -1.46 7.35
C ALA A 59 26.86 -1.36 7.76
N ASP A 60 26.43 -2.29 8.59
CA ASP A 60 25.11 -2.27 9.21
C ASP A 60 25.10 -1.34 10.44
N GLN A 61 23.88 -1.03 10.90
CA GLN A 61 23.62 -0.26 12.11
C GLN A 61 24.35 -0.82 13.34
N ASN A 62 24.44 -2.13 13.46
CA ASN A 62 25.12 -2.83 14.56
C ASN A 62 26.64 -2.71 14.46
N TYR A 63 27.18 -2.81 13.25
CA TYR A 63 28.62 -2.65 13.00
C TYR A 63 29.12 -1.25 13.40
N ALA A 64 28.42 -0.20 12.99
CA ALA A 64 28.78 1.18 13.33
C ALA A 64 28.74 1.42 14.86
N SER A 65 27.73 0.91 15.55
CA SER A 65 27.59 1.06 17.00
C SER A 65 28.67 0.31 17.78
N GLU A 66 29.03 -0.89 17.31
CA GLU A 66 30.06 -1.71 17.97
C GLU A 66 31.47 -1.12 17.77
N LEU A 67 31.79 -0.58 16.60
CA LEU A 67 33.07 0.12 16.37
C LEU A 67 33.23 1.31 17.33
N ILE A 68 32.22 2.18 17.41
CA ILE A 68 32.24 3.33 18.30
C ILE A 68 32.34 2.87 19.78
N ARG A 69 31.60 1.85 20.15
CA ARG A 69 31.62 1.29 21.50
C ARG A 69 33.00 0.73 21.87
N ARG A 70 33.67 -0.04 20.99
CA ARG A 70 35.03 -0.56 21.22
C ARG A 70 36.03 0.54 21.46
N ARG A 71 35.97 1.61 20.70
CA ARG A 71 36.85 2.76 20.89
C ARG A 71 36.58 3.49 22.20
N LEU A 72 35.31 3.66 22.57
CA LEU A 72 34.95 4.26 23.86
C LEU A 72 35.31 3.39 25.06
N VAL A 73 35.26 2.06 24.94
CA VAL A 73 35.70 1.13 26.00
C VAL A 73 37.17 1.26 26.28
N GLN A 74 38.00 1.52 25.27
CA GLN A 74 39.45 1.73 25.43
C GLN A 74 39.76 3.06 26.17
N SER A 75 38.93 4.10 26.00
CA SER A 75 39.10 5.39 26.65
C SER A 75 38.46 5.44 28.06
N ASP A 76 37.20 5.04 28.16
CA ASP A 76 36.42 5.01 29.42
C ASP A 76 35.20 4.09 29.34
N PRO A 77 35.11 3.02 30.13
CA PRO A 77 34.01 2.04 30.09
C PRO A 77 32.65 2.65 30.44
N ASN A 78 32.57 3.70 31.25
CA ASN A 78 31.32 4.40 31.58
C ASN A 78 30.77 5.19 30.42
N LEU A 79 31.63 5.75 29.58
CA LEU A 79 31.19 6.45 28.36
C LEU A 79 30.61 5.49 27.33
N ALA A 80 31.13 4.27 27.25
CA ALA A 80 30.60 3.24 26.35
C ALA A 80 29.18 2.80 26.73
N LEU A 81 28.90 2.66 28.03
CA LEU A 81 27.53 2.37 28.52
C LEU A 81 26.57 3.56 28.26
N ARG A 82 27.05 4.77 28.52
CA ARG A 82 26.28 5.99 28.25
C ARG A 82 25.98 6.15 26.77
N PHE A 83 26.95 5.87 25.91
CA PHE A 83 26.76 5.87 24.45
C PHE A 83 25.68 4.86 24.03
N SER A 84 25.71 3.61 24.50
CA SER A 84 24.71 2.59 24.17
C SER A 84 23.29 3.04 24.52
N ASN A 85 23.11 3.65 25.70
CA ASN A 85 21.82 4.19 26.13
C ASN A 85 21.38 5.39 25.29
N LEU A 86 22.28 6.30 24.94
CA LEU A 86 21.97 7.45 24.09
C LEU A 86 21.70 7.03 22.65
N TYR A 87 22.42 6.06 22.13
CA TYR A 87 22.25 5.53 20.79
C TYR A 87 20.90 4.83 20.62
N SER A 88 20.48 3.99 21.56
CA SER A 88 19.15 3.37 21.52
C SER A 88 18.02 4.40 21.58
N ARG A 89 18.18 5.47 22.38
CA ARG A 89 17.24 6.61 22.41
C ARG A 89 17.25 7.43 21.11
N LEU A 90 18.42 7.64 20.49
CA LEU A 90 18.56 8.31 19.21
C LEU A 90 17.86 7.53 18.09
N LEU A 91 17.95 6.22 18.09
CA LEU A 91 17.28 5.34 17.12
C LEU A 91 15.75 5.43 17.23
N ALA A 92 15.22 5.61 18.43
CA ALA A 92 13.78 5.75 18.68
C ALA A 92 13.20 7.10 18.24
N LEU A 93 14.02 8.12 17.97
CA LEU A 93 13.54 9.45 17.56
C LEU A 93 13.27 9.51 16.05
N PRO A 94 12.14 10.05 15.56
CA PRO A 94 11.80 10.08 14.13
C PRO A 94 12.43 11.27 13.37
N ILE A 95 13.70 11.64 13.67
CA ILE A 95 14.31 12.89 13.18
C ILE A 95 15.13 12.68 11.89
N LEU A 96 15.75 11.52 11.70
CA LEU A 96 16.64 11.21 10.57
C LEU A 96 16.54 9.73 10.19
N ASP A 97 16.51 9.40 8.91
CA ASP A 97 16.32 8.01 8.44
C ASP A 97 17.57 7.14 8.58
N GLN A 98 18.77 7.71 8.47
CA GLN A 98 20.04 6.97 8.55
C GLN A 98 20.99 7.55 9.60
N LYS A 99 20.59 7.57 10.85
CA LYS A 99 21.36 8.14 11.99
C LYS A 99 22.69 7.44 12.20
N TRP A 100 22.71 6.12 12.01
CA TRP A 100 23.91 5.29 12.15
C TRP A 100 24.98 5.64 11.11
N ALA A 101 24.57 5.98 9.88
CA ALA A 101 25.49 6.36 8.80
C ALA A 101 26.21 7.67 9.12
N MET A 102 25.52 8.63 9.75
CA MET A 102 26.15 9.87 10.21
C MET A 102 27.16 9.62 11.33
N LEU A 103 26.83 8.78 12.29
CA LEU A 103 27.76 8.41 13.36
C LEU A 103 28.95 7.63 12.84
N TYR A 104 28.75 6.75 11.86
CA TYR A 104 29.81 6.03 11.18
C TYR A 104 30.73 7.00 10.40
N LEU A 105 30.17 7.97 9.68
CA LEU A 105 30.94 9.03 9.01
C LEU A 105 31.76 9.83 10.02
N LEU A 106 31.19 10.22 11.15
CA LEU A 106 31.92 10.94 12.21
C LEU A 106 33.05 10.09 12.80
N HIS A 107 32.82 8.78 12.95
CA HIS A 107 33.85 7.85 13.40
C HIS A 107 35.00 7.74 12.37
N GLN A 108 34.70 7.70 11.07
CA GLN A 108 35.70 7.66 9.98
C GLN A 108 36.49 8.97 9.84
N LEU A 109 35.92 10.10 10.23
CA LEU A 109 36.60 11.40 10.23
C LEU A 109 37.54 11.62 11.42
N THR A 110 37.52 10.74 12.42
CA THR A 110 38.46 10.82 13.55
C THR A 110 39.83 10.25 13.17
N ASP A 111 40.88 11.06 13.26
CA ASP A 111 42.25 10.89 12.78
C ASP A 111 43.11 9.77 13.39
N SER A 112 42.59 8.61 13.67
CA SER A 112 43.43 7.48 14.07
C SER A 112 43.03 6.21 13.34
N PRO A 113 43.78 5.78 12.32
CA PRO A 113 43.63 4.42 11.83
C PRO A 113 44.11 3.47 12.90
N ASP A 114 43.17 2.88 13.66
CA ASP A 114 43.50 1.75 14.54
C ASP A 114 43.89 0.56 13.65
N PRO A 115 45.16 0.05 13.75
CA PRO A 115 45.61 -1.06 12.89
C PRO A 115 44.90 -2.40 13.17
N ASN A 116 44.05 -2.46 14.21
CA ASN A 116 43.27 -3.64 14.61
C ASN A 116 41.77 -3.58 14.30
N LEU A 117 41.33 -2.69 13.38
CA LEU A 117 39.92 -2.69 12.97
C LEU A 117 39.63 -3.95 12.13
N PRO A 118 38.69 -4.81 12.54
CA PRO A 118 38.25 -5.89 11.68
C PRO A 118 37.52 -5.34 10.46
N ASP A 119 37.84 -5.86 9.27
CA ASP A 119 37.10 -5.56 8.04
C ASP A 119 35.61 -5.87 8.23
N PRO A 120 34.70 -5.06 7.64
CA PRO A 120 33.26 -5.29 7.73
C PRO A 120 32.83 -6.70 7.29
N VAL A 121 33.57 -7.31 6.37
CA VAL A 121 33.35 -8.68 5.89
C VAL A 121 33.71 -9.71 6.98
N ALA A 122 34.86 -9.53 7.65
CA ALA A 122 35.30 -10.39 8.75
C ALA A 122 34.37 -10.27 9.96
N PHE A 123 33.77 -9.11 10.19
CA PHE A 123 32.79 -8.92 11.27
C PHE A 123 31.45 -9.62 10.99
N ALA A 124 30.98 -9.58 9.74
CA ALA A 124 29.78 -10.29 9.33
C ALA A 124 29.96 -11.83 9.43
N GLU A 125 31.12 -12.34 9.04
CA GLU A 125 31.47 -13.76 9.18
C GLU A 125 31.56 -14.18 10.65
N PHE A 126 32.11 -13.32 11.52
CA PHE A 126 32.17 -13.55 12.96
C PHE A 126 30.80 -13.57 13.63
N GLN A 127 29.89 -12.67 13.24
CA GLN A 127 28.51 -12.67 13.72
C GLN A 127 27.73 -13.92 13.26
N ASP A 128 27.93 -14.35 12.02
CA ASP A 128 27.32 -15.57 11.52
C ASP A 128 27.84 -16.82 12.25
N GLU A 129 29.11 -16.83 12.62
CA GLU A 129 29.70 -17.92 13.39
C GLU A 129 29.23 -17.92 14.87
N GLU A 130 29.07 -16.74 15.47
CA GLU A 130 28.50 -16.57 16.81
C GLU A 130 27.02 -16.93 16.88
N ASN A 131 26.24 -16.57 15.88
CA ASN A 131 24.83 -16.96 15.69
C ASN A 131 24.70 -18.49 15.48
N ARG A 132 25.63 -19.12 14.74
CA ARG A 132 25.71 -20.59 14.62
C ARG A 132 26.08 -21.26 15.93
N ARG A 133 27.00 -20.67 16.74
CA ARG A 133 27.37 -21.15 18.08
C ARG A 133 26.21 -20.98 19.05
N GLN A 134 25.45 -19.90 18.98
CA GLN A 134 24.28 -19.66 19.82
C GLN A 134 23.15 -20.63 19.47
N LYS A 135 22.87 -20.88 18.21
CA LYS A 135 21.93 -21.92 17.77
C LYS A 135 22.35 -23.34 18.16
N ARG A 136 23.65 -23.60 18.30
CA ARG A 136 24.16 -24.90 18.85
C ARG A 136 23.93 -25.00 20.34
N ARG A 137 24.18 -23.91 21.10
CA ARG A 137 23.93 -23.86 22.56
C ARG A 137 22.46 -24.02 22.88
N ASP A 138 21.58 -23.30 22.15
CA ASP A 138 20.12 -23.42 22.27
C ASP A 138 19.62 -24.83 21.93
N ARG A 139 20.29 -25.52 21.00
CA ARG A 139 19.99 -26.92 20.66
C ARG A 139 20.49 -27.93 21.67
N GLU A 140 21.58 -27.62 22.38
CA GLU A 140 22.12 -28.43 23.49
C GLU A 140 21.32 -28.21 24.79
N GLU A 141 20.78 -27.01 25.03
CA GLU A 141 19.97 -26.67 26.19
C GLU A 141 18.54 -27.23 26.11
N TYR A 142 17.97 -27.38 24.88
CA TYR A 142 16.70 -28.07 24.68
C TYR A 142 16.79 -29.58 24.44
N GLY A 143 18.01 -30.15 24.42
CA GLY A 143 18.26 -31.57 24.16
C GLY A 143 18.35 -32.46 25.42
N SER A 144 18.11 -31.91 26.62
CA SER A 144 18.21 -32.64 27.87
C SER A 144 16.89 -32.80 28.59
N LEU A 145 15.93 -33.52 28.02
CA LEU A 145 14.83 -34.12 28.79
C LEU A 145 14.34 -35.41 28.09
N SER A 146 14.87 -36.45 28.67
CA SER A 146 14.39 -37.80 28.96
C SER A 146 14.22 -38.85 27.87
N PRO A 147 14.69 -40.04 28.17
CA PRO A 147 14.57 -41.23 27.32
C PRO A 147 13.50 -42.18 27.85
N SER A 148 12.69 -42.75 26.98
CA SER A 148 12.21 -44.11 27.19
C SER A 148 11.58 -44.67 25.91
N ASP A 149 12.05 -45.88 25.65
CA ASP A 149 11.46 -47.05 24.98
C ASP A 149 11.63 -47.16 23.48
N ARG A 150 12.67 -47.86 23.10
CA ARG A 150 12.76 -49.28 22.67
C ARG A 150 12.15 -49.67 21.34
N ASP A 151 13.11 -50.18 20.54
CA ASP A 151 12.97 -51.31 19.57
C ASP A 151 12.43 -51.04 18.18
N SER A 152 13.27 -50.94 17.17
CA SER A 152 13.61 -52.06 16.31
C SER A 152 14.60 -51.64 15.19
N GLU A 153 15.56 -52.48 15.04
CA GLU A 153 16.59 -52.53 14.02
C GLU A 153 15.98 -52.56 12.63
N ASP A 154 16.51 -51.74 11.71
CA ASP A 154 16.74 -52.14 10.34
C ASP A 154 17.93 -51.33 9.77
N GLU A 155 19.06 -52.09 9.65
CA GLU A 155 20.25 -51.68 8.88
C GLU A 155 19.89 -51.51 7.41
N LEU A 156 20.09 -50.30 6.85
CA LEU A 156 20.33 -50.15 5.42
C LEU A 156 21.46 -49.15 5.19
N ALA A 157 22.46 -49.63 4.50
CA ALA A 157 23.74 -49.07 4.15
C ALA A 157 23.63 -47.68 3.45
N PRO A 158 24.64 -46.81 3.57
CA PRO A 158 24.62 -45.48 3.00
C PRO A 158 24.87 -45.52 1.48
N ASP A 159 24.03 -44.83 0.77
CA ASP A 159 24.09 -44.58 -0.66
C ASP A 159 25.27 -43.63 -0.99
N PRO A 160 26.20 -43.98 -1.91
CA PRO A 160 27.42 -43.21 -2.18
C PRO A 160 27.24 -42.13 -3.27
N MET A 161 26.07 -41.50 -3.44
CA MET A 161 25.78 -40.53 -4.53
C MET A 161 25.36 -39.14 -4.05
N ALA A 162 25.72 -38.70 -2.82
CA ALA A 162 25.35 -37.37 -2.29
C ALA A 162 26.46 -36.29 -2.37
N ASP A 163 27.50 -36.50 -3.20
CA ASP A 163 28.66 -35.57 -3.21
C ASP A 163 28.98 -35.01 -4.60
N THR A 164 28.01 -34.50 -5.35
CA THR A 164 28.28 -33.77 -6.61
C THR A 164 27.30 -32.64 -6.86
N TYR A 165 27.13 -31.70 -5.93
CA TYR A 165 26.61 -30.37 -6.27
C TYR A 165 27.24 -29.31 -5.34
N ARG A 166 28.45 -28.89 -5.70
CA ARG A 166 28.98 -27.58 -5.32
C ARG A 166 28.71 -26.63 -6.47
N PRO A 167 28.09 -25.45 -6.24
CA PRO A 167 28.02 -24.40 -7.24
C PRO A 167 29.41 -23.81 -7.41
N THR A 168 29.95 -23.92 -8.61
CA THR A 168 31.17 -23.25 -9.05
C THR A 168 30.95 -21.75 -9.13
N ASP A 169 31.80 -21.00 -8.48
CA ASP A 169 31.92 -19.54 -8.49
C ASP A 169 31.97 -18.98 -9.92
N LEU A 170 31.05 -18.09 -10.21
CA LEU A 170 30.95 -17.29 -11.43
C LEU A 170 31.97 -16.11 -11.48
N ARG A 171 33.16 -16.30 -10.92
CA ARG A 171 34.16 -15.21 -10.84
C ARG A 171 35.26 -15.25 -11.91
N ASP A 172 35.32 -16.27 -12.75
CA ASP A 172 36.47 -16.47 -13.66
C ASP A 172 36.22 -16.22 -15.17
N VAL A 173 35.07 -15.66 -15.57
CA VAL A 173 34.75 -15.43 -17.00
C VAL A 173 34.87 -13.97 -17.47
N LEU A 174 35.37 -13.06 -16.63
CA LEU A 174 35.56 -11.66 -17.05
C LEU A 174 37.03 -11.22 -16.96
N LYS A 175 37.88 -11.83 -17.77
CA LYS A 175 39.16 -11.21 -18.17
C LYS A 175 39.05 -10.67 -19.58
N LYS A 176 38.94 -9.32 -19.67
CA LYS A 176 39.13 -8.54 -20.91
C LYS A 176 40.61 -8.50 -21.30
N PRO A 177 40.93 -8.48 -22.60
CA PRO A 177 42.15 -7.84 -23.07
C PRO A 177 41.88 -6.38 -23.38
N LYS A 178 42.87 -5.56 -23.02
CA LYS A 178 43.06 -4.12 -23.30
C LYS A 178 43.49 -3.88 -24.73
N ASP A 179 43.29 -2.63 -25.07
CA ASP A 179 43.95 -1.68 -25.99
C ASP A 179 43.13 -1.33 -27.21
N SER A 180 42.95 -0.10 -27.64
CA SER A 180 43.54 1.19 -27.38
C SER A 180 42.84 2.22 -28.26
N ARG A 181 42.67 3.48 -27.76
CA ARG A 181 42.68 4.78 -28.48
C ARG A 181 41.81 4.96 -29.74
N SER A 182 41.06 6.01 -29.95
CA SER A 182 41.14 7.41 -29.57
C SER A 182 39.98 8.19 -30.17
N SER A 183 39.58 9.22 -29.44
CA SER A 183 39.12 10.56 -29.86
C SER A 183 37.85 10.74 -30.71
N ALA A 184 36.96 11.43 -30.04
CA ALA A 184 36.47 12.80 -30.33
C ALA A 184 35.19 12.93 -31.17
N GLU A 185 34.26 13.53 -30.51
CA GLU A 185 33.44 14.71 -30.87
C GLU A 185 32.13 14.55 -31.62
N ASP A 186 31.15 15.08 -30.90
CA ASP A 186 30.03 15.95 -31.28
C ASP A 186 28.67 15.33 -31.68
N SER A 187 27.76 15.67 -30.82
CA SER A 187 26.28 15.79 -31.01
C SER A 187 25.98 16.96 -31.98
N PRO A 188 24.77 17.31 -32.38
CA PRO A 188 23.43 16.85 -31.95
C PRO A 188 22.32 16.91 -33.05
N TYR A 189 21.10 16.50 -32.60
CA TYR A 189 19.75 16.87 -33.11
C TYR A 189 19.19 16.37 -34.45
N GLY A 190 17.96 15.80 -34.33
CA GLY A 190 16.93 16.09 -35.29
C GLY A 190 16.15 14.98 -35.91
N SER A 191 15.05 14.60 -35.27
CA SER A 191 13.67 14.50 -35.87
C SER A 191 13.40 13.70 -37.14
N SER A 192 12.57 12.68 -36.98
CA SER A 192 11.38 12.37 -37.80
C SER A 192 11.47 11.64 -39.16
N LYS A 193 10.64 10.60 -39.21
CA LYS A 193 9.79 10.09 -40.31
C LYS A 193 10.31 9.03 -41.26
N HIS A 194 9.57 7.90 -41.20
CA HIS A 194 9.31 6.86 -42.22
C HIS A 194 9.05 7.41 -43.65
N PRO A 195 8.91 6.56 -44.71
CA PRO A 195 9.05 5.12 -44.92
C PRO A 195 9.68 4.71 -46.32
N ALA A 196 9.66 3.38 -46.59
CA ALA A 196 9.61 2.71 -47.89
C ALA A 196 10.87 2.13 -48.47
N SER A 197 10.79 0.82 -48.70
CA SER A 197 11.51 -0.04 -49.60
C SER A 197 11.51 0.47 -51.07
N PRO A 198 12.10 -0.22 -52.09
CA PRO A 198 12.94 -1.42 -52.13
C PRO A 198 14.13 -1.31 -53.13
N ALA A 199 14.84 -2.46 -53.31
CA ALA A 199 15.46 -2.95 -54.53
C ALA A 199 16.89 -2.56 -54.89
N GLU A 200 17.53 -3.65 -55.20
CA GLU A 200 18.44 -3.91 -56.33
C GLU A 200 19.98 -3.78 -56.21
N PHE A 201 20.53 -4.97 -56.38
CA PHE A 201 21.61 -5.31 -57.35
C PHE A 201 22.91 -4.54 -57.30
N ARG A 202 24.02 -5.23 -57.04
CA ARG A 202 25.08 -5.53 -58.03
C ARG A 202 26.33 -6.14 -57.39
N ARG A 203 26.62 -7.39 -57.82
CA ARG A 203 27.89 -7.93 -58.36
C ARG A 203 29.10 -7.04 -58.42
N SER A 204 30.21 -7.57 -57.95
CA SER A 204 31.53 -7.67 -58.65
C SER A 204 32.43 -8.60 -57.83
N LYS A 205 32.86 -9.62 -58.29
CA LYS A 205 33.91 -10.20 -59.07
C LYS A 205 35.33 -9.83 -58.66
N ALA A 206 36.08 -10.91 -58.49
CA ALA A 206 37.51 -11.17 -58.82
C ALA A 206 38.44 -11.02 -57.58
N GLN A 207 39.45 -11.83 -57.37
CA GLN A 207 40.24 -12.87 -58.13
C GLN A 207 41.11 -13.55 -57.07
N VAL A 208 41.14 -14.88 -57.07
CA VAL A 208 42.31 -15.77 -57.40
C VAL A 208 43.65 -15.41 -56.69
N ASN A 209 44.10 -16.29 -55.82
CA ASN A 209 45.34 -17.02 -56.03
C ASN A 209 45.44 -18.27 -55.14
N GLU A 210 45.93 -19.26 -55.82
CA GLU A 210 46.34 -20.60 -55.48
C GLU A 210 47.36 -20.65 -54.33
N SER A 211 47.31 -21.68 -53.48
CA SER A 211 48.12 -22.88 -53.69
C SER A 211 48.12 -23.77 -52.46
N ALA A 212 48.03 -25.05 -52.75
CA ALA A 212 48.70 -26.19 -52.15
C ALA A 212 48.02 -26.89 -50.97
N ASP A 213 47.61 -28.07 -51.39
CA ASP A 213 47.83 -29.45 -50.99
C ASP A 213 46.90 -30.09 -49.91
N LEU A 214 45.92 -30.83 -50.46
CA LEU A 214 45.55 -32.31 -50.39
C LEU A 214 45.78 -33.06 -49.04
N PRO A 215 44.87 -33.95 -48.56
CA PRO A 215 43.98 -34.83 -49.27
C PRO A 215 42.56 -34.99 -48.68
N GLY A 216 41.58 -34.55 -49.37
CA GLY A 216 40.15 -34.69 -48.92
C GLY A 216 39.19 -35.04 -50.07
N ARG A 217 39.72 -35.15 -51.29
CA ARG A 217 38.88 -35.25 -52.48
C ARG A 217 38.30 -36.68 -52.72
N ASP A 218 38.94 -37.73 -52.21
CA ASP A 218 38.46 -39.11 -52.37
C ASP A 218 37.32 -39.46 -51.39
N VAL A 219 37.20 -38.86 -50.25
CA VAL A 219 36.10 -39.14 -49.32
C VAL A 219 34.83 -38.41 -49.77
N ALA A 220 34.95 -37.22 -50.34
CA ALA A 220 33.81 -36.42 -50.83
C ALA A 220 33.22 -37.03 -52.12
N ILE A 221 34.03 -37.59 -52.97
CA ILE A 221 33.56 -38.28 -54.19
C ILE A 221 32.91 -39.64 -53.84
N LYS A 222 33.44 -40.40 -52.87
CA LYS A 222 32.80 -41.64 -52.37
C LYS A 222 31.48 -41.34 -51.63
N SER A 223 31.38 -40.24 -50.87
CA SER A 223 30.11 -39.88 -50.23
C SER A 223 29.08 -39.36 -51.24
N LYS A 224 29.48 -38.69 -52.30
CA LYS A 224 28.62 -38.27 -53.41
C LYS A 224 28.14 -39.46 -54.26
N LEU A 225 29.04 -40.41 -54.64
CA LEU A 225 28.68 -41.66 -55.36
C LEU A 225 27.81 -42.57 -54.49
N LEU A 226 27.99 -42.62 -53.18
CA LEU A 226 27.11 -43.34 -52.27
C LEU A 226 25.75 -42.60 -52.13
N ALA A 227 25.72 -41.32 -52.15
CA ALA A 227 24.48 -40.52 -52.08
C ALA A 227 23.64 -40.66 -53.36
N ASP A 228 24.32 -40.63 -54.51
CA ASP A 228 23.66 -40.87 -55.85
C ASP A 228 23.18 -42.29 -56.08
N ASN A 229 23.83 -43.31 -55.48
CA ASN A 229 23.39 -44.69 -55.54
C ASN A 229 22.24 -45.02 -54.59
N TYR A 230 22.04 -44.24 -53.52
CA TYR A 230 20.86 -44.37 -52.66
C TYR A 230 19.61 -43.63 -53.20
N ALA A 231 19.77 -42.81 -54.23
CA ALA A 231 18.65 -42.03 -54.79
C ALA A 231 17.76 -42.82 -55.77
N SER A 232 18.07 -44.08 -56.04
CA SER A 232 17.31 -44.85 -57.02
C SER A 232 16.55 -46.07 -56.47
N ILE A 233 16.56 -46.31 -55.15
CA ILE A 233 15.78 -47.40 -54.57
C ILE A 233 14.51 -46.78 -53.97
N GLU A 234 13.34 -47.08 -54.59
CA GLU A 234 12.05 -46.72 -53.95
C GLU A 234 11.96 -47.38 -52.57
N PRO A 235 11.86 -46.60 -51.49
CA PRO A 235 11.75 -47.16 -50.15
C PRO A 235 10.44 -47.96 -50.04
N SER A 236 10.54 -49.27 -49.73
CA SER A 236 9.37 -50.11 -49.52
C SER A 236 8.58 -49.59 -48.28
N GLU A 237 7.25 -49.83 -48.24
CA GLU A 237 6.44 -49.45 -47.05
C GLU A 237 7.02 -50.02 -45.75
N ALA A 238 7.68 -51.21 -45.84
CA ALA A 238 8.35 -51.84 -44.68
C ALA A 238 9.55 -51.01 -44.17
N THR A 239 10.35 -50.44 -45.09
CA THR A 239 11.48 -49.55 -44.70
C THR A 239 11.01 -48.20 -44.11
N ILE A 240 9.94 -47.66 -44.71
CA ILE A 240 9.32 -46.43 -44.20
C ILE A 240 8.74 -46.64 -42.79
N LEU A 241 8.01 -47.74 -42.57
CA LEU A 241 7.47 -48.07 -41.24
C LEU A 241 8.57 -48.36 -40.22
N ARG A 242 9.69 -48.96 -40.63
CA ARG A 242 10.84 -49.14 -39.71
C ARG A 242 11.44 -47.83 -39.23
N ASP A 243 11.48 -46.86 -40.11
CA ASP A 243 12.06 -45.54 -39.81
C ASP A 243 11.04 -44.57 -39.18
N LEU A 244 9.74 -44.86 -39.28
CA LEU A 244 8.64 -44.02 -38.76
C LEU A 244 8.76 -43.64 -37.26
N PRO A 245 9.18 -44.56 -36.34
CA PRO A 245 9.35 -44.20 -34.94
C PRO A 245 10.36 -43.07 -34.70
N TYR A 246 11.42 -42.99 -35.50
CA TYR A 246 12.39 -41.88 -35.44
C TYR A 246 11.77 -40.59 -35.96
N THR A 247 11.00 -40.65 -37.05
CA THR A 247 10.25 -39.51 -37.57
C THR A 247 9.25 -38.97 -36.56
N LEU A 248 8.50 -39.83 -35.87
CA LEU A 248 7.56 -39.44 -34.82
C LEU A 248 8.25 -38.81 -33.60
N GLN A 249 9.52 -39.10 -33.35
CA GLN A 249 10.34 -38.47 -32.32
C GLN A 249 11.01 -37.17 -32.79
N GLY A 250 10.86 -36.76 -34.05
CA GLY A 250 11.53 -35.61 -34.64
C GLY A 250 13.03 -35.82 -34.94
N VAL A 251 13.46 -37.04 -34.97
CA VAL A 251 14.84 -37.46 -35.32
C VAL A 251 14.93 -37.77 -36.80
N SER A 252 15.95 -37.26 -37.49
CA SER A 252 16.19 -37.53 -38.88
C SER A 252 16.63 -38.99 -39.05
N SER A 253 15.96 -39.72 -39.95
CA SER A 253 16.33 -41.10 -40.34
C SER A 253 16.96 -41.12 -41.74
N ALA A 254 17.47 -42.30 -42.16
CA ALA A 254 18.10 -42.45 -43.48
C ALA A 254 17.10 -42.25 -44.63
N THR A 255 15.85 -42.71 -44.46
CA THR A 255 14.77 -42.61 -45.47
C THR A 255 13.96 -41.31 -45.37
N LEU A 256 13.86 -40.70 -44.17
CA LEU A 256 13.03 -39.53 -43.87
C LEU A 256 13.88 -38.46 -43.17
N PRO A 257 14.79 -37.73 -43.85
CA PRO A 257 15.58 -36.69 -43.24
C PRO A 257 14.77 -35.39 -43.08
N PHE A 258 14.90 -34.74 -41.90
CA PHE A 258 14.38 -33.40 -41.67
C PHE A 258 15.35 -32.33 -42.17
N GLY A 259 14.83 -31.33 -42.88
CA GLY A 259 15.56 -30.12 -43.25
C GLY A 259 15.77 -29.17 -42.09
N PRO A 260 16.68 -28.15 -42.26
CA PRO A 260 16.95 -27.17 -41.19
C PRO A 260 15.76 -26.29 -40.82
N GLU A 261 14.77 -26.15 -41.71
CA GLU A 261 13.54 -25.36 -41.49
C GLU A 261 12.36 -26.24 -41.03
N TYR A 262 12.60 -27.33 -40.32
CA TYR A 262 11.57 -28.31 -39.91
C TYR A 262 10.74 -28.86 -41.06
N SER A 263 11.25 -28.83 -42.28
CA SER A 263 10.63 -29.46 -43.45
C SER A 263 11.11 -30.90 -43.59
N LEU A 264 10.17 -31.82 -43.84
CA LEU A 264 10.51 -33.21 -44.15
C LEU A 264 10.95 -33.32 -45.63
N LYS A 265 12.15 -33.78 -45.86
CA LYS A 265 12.65 -34.04 -47.21
C LYS A 265 12.24 -35.44 -47.62
N LEU A 266 11.29 -35.53 -48.55
CA LEU A 266 10.80 -36.79 -49.09
C LEU A 266 11.47 -37.11 -50.42
N PRO A 267 11.77 -38.36 -50.67
CA PRO A 267 12.25 -38.80 -51.99
C PRO A 267 11.21 -38.50 -53.06
N SER A 268 11.63 -37.99 -54.23
CA SER A 268 10.74 -37.61 -55.35
C SER A 268 10.08 -38.81 -56.03
N SER A 269 10.53 -40.03 -55.76
CA SER A 269 10.01 -41.25 -56.27
C SER A 269 8.76 -41.79 -55.59
N LEU A 270 8.32 -41.20 -54.47
CA LEU A 270 7.18 -41.70 -53.71
C LEU A 270 5.84 -41.33 -54.36
N PRO A 271 4.83 -42.21 -54.32
CA PRO A 271 3.48 -41.89 -54.80
C PRO A 271 2.82 -40.77 -53.97
N PRO A 272 2.05 -39.82 -54.60
CA PRO A 272 1.42 -38.72 -53.90
C PRO A 272 0.55 -39.08 -52.66
N PRO A 273 -0.20 -40.22 -52.64
CA PRO A 273 -0.97 -40.62 -51.45
C PRO A 273 -0.07 -40.98 -50.24
N ILE A 274 1.11 -41.59 -50.52
CA ILE A 274 2.06 -41.90 -49.43
C ILE A 274 2.73 -40.64 -48.89
N ILE A 275 3.04 -39.70 -49.77
CA ILE A 275 3.54 -38.37 -49.39
C ILE A 275 2.57 -37.68 -48.43
N GLY A 276 1.25 -37.68 -48.76
CA GLY A 276 0.24 -37.09 -47.88
C GLY A 276 0.14 -37.75 -46.49
N LEU A 277 0.27 -39.11 -46.45
CA LEU A 277 0.28 -39.84 -45.17
C LEU A 277 1.53 -39.54 -44.34
N LEU A 278 2.71 -39.43 -44.99
CA LEU A 278 3.97 -39.10 -44.30
C LEU A 278 3.98 -37.66 -43.75
N HIS A 279 3.39 -36.70 -44.47
CA HIS A 279 3.21 -35.37 -43.96
C HIS A 279 2.31 -35.33 -42.72
N THR A 280 1.19 -36.09 -42.74
CA THR A 280 0.30 -36.16 -41.55
C THR A 280 0.96 -36.88 -40.38
N LEU A 281 1.87 -37.84 -40.64
CA LEU A 281 2.64 -38.53 -39.59
C LEU A 281 3.84 -37.70 -39.06
N ALA A 282 4.38 -36.82 -39.91
CA ALA A 282 5.46 -35.90 -39.46
C ALA A 282 4.97 -34.71 -38.62
N GLU A 283 3.71 -34.32 -38.78
CA GLU A 283 3.14 -33.18 -38.08
C GLU A 283 3.28 -33.27 -36.55
N PRO A 284 2.86 -34.38 -35.85
CA PRO A 284 2.99 -34.45 -34.40
C PRO A 284 4.44 -34.38 -33.92
N SER A 285 5.40 -34.83 -34.74
CA SER A 285 6.83 -34.72 -34.38
C SER A 285 7.32 -33.27 -34.42
N LEU A 286 6.89 -32.50 -35.40
CA LEU A 286 7.24 -31.07 -35.50
C LEU A 286 6.62 -30.28 -34.38
N LEU A 287 5.35 -30.56 -34.06
CA LEU A 287 4.67 -29.95 -32.89
C LEU A 287 5.37 -30.33 -31.59
N CYS A 288 5.72 -31.59 -31.40
CA CYS A 288 6.46 -32.03 -30.19
C CYS A 288 7.81 -31.33 -30.07
N LYS A 289 8.55 -31.16 -31.16
CA LYS A 289 9.83 -30.44 -31.15
C LYS A 289 9.65 -28.97 -30.80
N ALA A 290 8.68 -28.29 -31.41
CA ALA A 290 8.36 -26.90 -31.09
C ALA A 290 7.95 -26.71 -29.60
N LEU A 291 7.16 -27.66 -29.07
CA LEU A 291 6.78 -27.68 -27.66
C LEU A 291 7.97 -27.94 -26.72
N LEU A 292 8.88 -28.86 -27.10
CA LEU A 292 10.13 -29.10 -26.36
C LEU A 292 10.99 -27.85 -26.29
N ASP A 293 11.11 -27.13 -27.39
CA ASP A 293 11.88 -25.87 -27.43
C ASP A 293 11.17 -24.76 -26.58
N PHE A 294 9.84 -24.71 -26.58
CA PHE A 294 9.08 -23.87 -25.69
C PHE A 294 9.33 -24.20 -24.21
N VAL A 295 9.31 -25.49 -23.84
CA VAL A 295 9.57 -25.95 -22.47
C VAL A 295 10.97 -25.59 -21.97
N LYS A 296 11.98 -25.58 -22.85
CA LYS A 296 13.37 -25.20 -22.51
C LYS A 296 13.57 -23.73 -22.27
N THR A 297 12.69 -22.87 -22.79
CA THR A 297 12.80 -21.42 -22.54
C THR A 297 12.52 -21.10 -21.07
N PRO A 298 13.15 -20.08 -20.47
CA PRO A 298 12.94 -19.74 -19.05
C PRO A 298 11.49 -19.31 -18.82
N ALA A 299 10.89 -19.85 -17.75
CA ALA A 299 9.53 -19.51 -17.36
C ALA A 299 9.47 -18.11 -16.72
N LYS A 300 8.35 -17.41 -16.95
CA LYS A 300 8.11 -16.04 -16.45
C LYS A 300 7.45 -15.99 -15.07
N GLY A 301 6.85 -17.10 -14.62
CA GLY A 301 6.11 -17.17 -13.37
C GLY A 301 5.80 -18.61 -12.95
N LEU A 302 5.08 -18.77 -11.84
CA LEU A 302 4.68 -20.08 -11.28
C LEU A 302 3.66 -20.80 -12.17
N LEU A 303 2.67 -20.05 -12.68
CA LEU A 303 1.65 -20.61 -13.59
C LEU A 303 2.25 -21.02 -14.94
N ASP A 304 3.20 -20.23 -15.45
CA ASP A 304 3.94 -20.59 -16.67
C ASP A 304 4.82 -21.84 -16.43
N GLN A 305 5.45 -21.98 -15.26
CA GLN A 305 6.20 -23.20 -14.88
C GLN A 305 5.27 -24.41 -14.82
N SER A 306 4.10 -24.25 -14.21
CA SER A 306 3.10 -25.31 -14.11
C SER A 306 2.55 -25.72 -15.49
N LEU A 307 2.31 -24.75 -16.38
CA LEU A 307 1.92 -25.00 -17.77
C LEU A 307 3.00 -25.79 -18.50
N ARG A 308 4.27 -25.41 -18.37
CA ARG A 308 5.40 -26.14 -19.02
C ARG A 308 5.56 -27.54 -18.46
N ALA A 309 5.35 -27.73 -17.16
CA ALA A 309 5.35 -29.05 -16.54
C ALA A 309 4.22 -29.92 -17.11
N ALA A 310 3.00 -29.37 -17.21
CA ALA A 310 1.86 -30.05 -17.77
C ALA A 310 2.06 -30.41 -19.27
N ILE A 311 2.63 -29.52 -20.08
CA ILE A 311 3.01 -29.78 -21.46
C ILE A 311 4.05 -30.87 -21.53
N ASN A 312 5.05 -30.89 -20.67
CA ASN A 312 6.08 -31.91 -20.63
C ASN A 312 5.49 -33.30 -20.28
N ASP A 313 4.52 -33.36 -19.37
CA ASP A 313 3.83 -34.61 -19.03
C ASP A 313 2.97 -35.14 -20.19
N GLU A 314 2.29 -34.28 -20.93
CA GLU A 314 1.57 -34.64 -22.14
C GLU A 314 2.54 -35.11 -23.28
N MET A 315 3.71 -34.45 -23.39
CA MET A 315 4.74 -34.93 -24.32
C MET A 315 5.31 -36.31 -23.95
N ARG A 316 5.49 -36.58 -22.64
CA ARG A 316 5.87 -37.94 -22.18
C ARG A 316 4.81 -38.96 -22.54
N SER A 317 3.53 -38.63 -22.39
CA SER A 317 2.41 -39.47 -22.80
C SER A 317 2.45 -39.74 -24.30
N TYR A 318 2.73 -38.72 -25.12
CA TYR A 318 2.94 -38.88 -26.55
C TYR A 318 4.12 -39.81 -26.89
N LEU A 319 5.28 -39.64 -26.24
CA LEU A 319 6.44 -40.50 -26.42
C LEU A 319 6.16 -41.96 -26.01
N THR A 320 5.34 -42.17 -24.99
CA THR A 320 4.87 -43.53 -24.60
C THR A 320 3.99 -44.14 -25.69
N LEU A 321 3.11 -43.35 -26.34
CA LEU A 321 2.35 -43.78 -27.50
C LEU A 321 3.29 -44.16 -28.66
N VAL A 322 4.30 -43.34 -28.95
CA VAL A 322 5.30 -43.63 -29.99
C VAL A 322 6.02 -44.94 -29.70
N ALA A 323 6.42 -45.21 -28.47
CA ALA A 323 7.05 -46.46 -28.06
C ALA A 323 6.11 -47.68 -28.25
N THR A 324 4.80 -47.50 -27.98
CA THR A 324 3.82 -48.57 -28.22
C THR A 324 3.63 -48.85 -29.72
N VAL A 325 3.58 -47.79 -30.53
CA VAL A 325 3.53 -47.90 -32.00
C VAL A 325 4.79 -48.59 -32.54
N GLU A 326 5.98 -48.24 -32.05
CA GLU A 326 7.24 -48.88 -32.36
C GLU A 326 7.20 -50.37 -32.02
N GLY A 327 6.72 -50.72 -30.84
CA GLY A 327 6.57 -52.12 -30.42
C GLY A 327 5.64 -52.93 -31.34
N GLN A 328 4.55 -52.32 -31.85
CA GLN A 328 3.65 -52.93 -32.82
C GLN A 328 4.33 -53.12 -34.19
N ILE A 329 5.06 -52.10 -34.66
CA ILE A 329 5.81 -52.16 -35.92
C ILE A 329 6.88 -53.25 -35.87
N ARG A 330 7.68 -53.31 -34.80
CA ARG A 330 8.72 -54.32 -34.61
C ARG A 330 8.13 -55.78 -34.62
N ARG A 331 7.00 -55.97 -33.91
CA ARG A 331 6.30 -57.27 -33.91
C ARG A 331 5.80 -57.65 -35.32
N ALA A 332 5.24 -56.68 -36.05
CA ALA A 332 4.79 -56.91 -37.43
C ALA A 332 5.94 -57.21 -38.34
N LEU A 333 7.08 -56.57 -38.23
CA LEU A 333 8.28 -56.86 -39.02
C LEU A 333 8.84 -58.25 -38.69
N ALA A 334 8.96 -58.60 -37.40
CA ALA A 334 9.44 -59.96 -37.01
C ALA A 334 8.52 -61.09 -37.46
N SER A 335 7.21 -60.87 -37.53
CA SER A 335 6.25 -61.83 -38.04
C SER A 335 6.41 -62.09 -39.58
N MET A 336 6.97 -61.10 -40.31
CA MET A 336 7.24 -61.19 -41.73
C MET A 336 8.48 -62.01 -42.03
N ASP A 337 9.50 -62.00 -41.20
CA ASP A 337 10.74 -62.76 -41.36
C ASP A 337 10.53 -64.29 -41.21
N THR A 338 9.42 -64.68 -40.54
CA THR A 338 9.09 -66.09 -40.27
C THR A 338 8.06 -66.69 -41.22
N THR A 339 7.33 -65.87 -42.00
CA THR A 339 6.31 -66.37 -43.00
C THR A 339 6.66 -65.94 -44.40
N ALA A 340 6.58 -66.90 -45.38
CA ALA A 340 6.94 -66.77 -46.78
C ALA A 340 6.69 -65.46 -47.52
N PRO A 341 7.52 -65.07 -48.50
CA PRO A 341 7.77 -63.64 -48.93
C PRO A 341 6.71 -63.00 -49.84
N ARG A 342 5.45 -63.42 -49.85
CA ARG A 342 4.41 -62.92 -50.79
C ARG A 342 3.27 -62.13 -50.19
N GLY A 343 3.38 -61.72 -48.93
CA GLY A 343 2.36 -60.90 -48.36
C GLY A 343 2.98 -59.63 -47.72
N GLY A 344 2.71 -58.44 -48.27
CA GLY A 344 3.21 -57.19 -47.74
C GLY A 344 2.83 -56.99 -46.27
N ILE A 345 3.50 -56.09 -45.53
CA ILE A 345 3.37 -55.80 -44.13
C ILE A 345 1.91 -55.50 -43.68
N GLY A 346 1.04 -55.17 -44.65
CA GLY A 346 -0.41 -55.01 -44.42
C GLY A 346 -1.11 -56.30 -43.98
N LYS A 347 -0.56 -57.54 -44.25
CA LYS A 347 -1.10 -58.80 -43.70
C LYS A 347 -0.81 -58.95 -42.20
N ALA A 348 0.28 -58.35 -41.70
CA ALA A 348 0.59 -58.31 -40.27
C ALA A 348 -0.25 -57.29 -39.52
N GLY A 349 -1.12 -56.53 -40.21
CA GLY A 349 -2.06 -55.62 -39.64
C GLY A 349 -1.54 -54.19 -39.29
N VAL A 350 -0.31 -53.85 -39.65
CA VAL A 350 0.30 -52.54 -39.50
C VAL A 350 0.51 -51.90 -40.87
N THR A 351 -0.10 -50.71 -41.08
CA THR A 351 0.00 -49.89 -42.28
C THR A 351 0.20 -48.45 -41.91
N LEU A 352 0.76 -47.62 -42.80
CA LEU A 352 0.90 -46.17 -42.57
C LEU A 352 -0.44 -45.50 -42.21
N LYS A 353 -1.54 -45.87 -42.88
CA LYS A 353 -2.88 -45.38 -42.58
C LYS A 353 -3.34 -45.71 -41.17
N ARG A 354 -2.99 -46.90 -40.67
CA ARG A 354 -3.31 -47.33 -39.31
C ARG A 354 -2.48 -46.56 -38.27
N CYS A 355 -1.23 -46.27 -38.58
CA CYS A 355 -0.39 -45.38 -37.73
C CYS A 355 -0.96 -43.95 -37.64
N VAL A 356 -1.48 -43.38 -38.74
CA VAL A 356 -2.19 -42.10 -38.75
C VAL A 356 -3.40 -42.11 -37.78
N ASN A 357 -4.20 -43.20 -37.81
CA ASN A 357 -5.35 -43.31 -36.90
C ASN A 357 -4.91 -43.43 -35.44
N TRP A 358 -3.83 -44.12 -35.13
CA TRP A 358 -3.33 -44.28 -33.77
C TRP A 358 -2.74 -43.00 -33.22
N THR A 359 -2.16 -42.15 -34.07
CA THR A 359 -1.55 -40.86 -33.65
C THR A 359 -2.53 -39.71 -33.71
N ARG A 360 -3.74 -39.86 -34.30
CA ARG A 360 -4.70 -38.77 -34.56
C ARG A 360 -5.10 -38.01 -33.30
N GLU A 361 -5.47 -38.72 -32.23
CA GLU A 361 -5.89 -38.10 -30.96
C GLU A 361 -4.73 -37.32 -30.31
N ALA A 362 -3.54 -37.93 -30.29
CA ALA A 362 -2.34 -37.25 -29.78
C ALA A 362 -1.97 -36.01 -30.63
N THR A 363 -2.11 -36.09 -31.96
CA THR A 363 -1.86 -34.96 -32.86
C THR A 363 -2.82 -33.78 -32.55
N MET A 364 -4.11 -34.05 -32.30
CA MET A 364 -5.09 -33.03 -31.93
C MET A 364 -4.71 -32.39 -30.60
N GLY A 365 -4.30 -33.18 -29.61
CA GLY A 365 -3.79 -32.65 -28.31
C GLY A 365 -2.55 -31.79 -28.49
N LEU A 366 -1.57 -32.21 -29.28
CA LEU A 366 -0.35 -31.45 -29.55
C LEU A 366 -0.61 -30.15 -30.31
N ARG A 367 -1.57 -30.11 -31.25
CA ARG A 367 -2.02 -28.89 -31.93
C ARG A 367 -2.59 -27.88 -30.90
N LEU A 368 -3.47 -28.36 -30.01
CA LEU A 368 -4.04 -27.50 -28.96
C LEU A 368 -2.95 -26.98 -28.04
N LEU A 369 -2.01 -27.83 -27.61
CA LEU A 369 -0.88 -27.39 -26.77
C LEU A 369 -0.01 -26.35 -27.48
N SER A 370 0.23 -26.52 -28.81
CA SER A 370 0.99 -25.54 -29.59
C SER A 370 0.30 -24.16 -29.63
N LEU A 371 -1.02 -24.14 -29.82
CA LEU A 371 -1.81 -22.89 -29.76
C LEU A 371 -1.75 -22.26 -28.37
N ILE A 372 -1.93 -23.07 -27.32
CA ILE A 372 -1.84 -22.58 -25.94
C ILE A 372 -0.44 -22.03 -25.63
N ALA A 373 0.62 -22.74 -26.08
CA ALA A 373 2.00 -22.32 -25.88
C ALA A 373 2.31 -20.98 -26.58
N GLU A 374 1.81 -20.79 -27.81
CA GLU A 374 2.01 -19.56 -28.56
C GLU A 374 1.29 -18.37 -27.90
N GLU A 375 0.00 -18.51 -27.58
CA GLU A 375 -0.81 -17.50 -26.92
C GLU A 375 -0.32 -17.17 -25.50
N SER A 376 0.22 -18.18 -24.78
CA SER A 376 0.73 -17.98 -23.41
C SER A 376 1.96 -17.07 -23.34
N LYS A 377 2.70 -16.89 -24.46
CA LYS A 377 3.87 -16.00 -24.51
C LYS A 377 3.54 -14.55 -24.16
N THR A 378 2.32 -14.11 -24.47
CA THR A 378 1.82 -12.75 -24.24
C THR A 378 1.04 -12.60 -22.93
N LYS A 379 0.60 -13.72 -22.33
CA LYS A 379 -0.31 -13.74 -21.17
C LYS A 379 0.44 -14.09 -19.89
N LYS A 380 -0.11 -13.65 -18.76
CA LYS A 380 0.49 -13.85 -17.43
C LYS A 380 -0.59 -14.21 -16.40
N GLY A 381 -0.23 -15.05 -15.43
CA GLY A 381 -1.07 -15.32 -14.27
C GLY A 381 -2.46 -15.87 -14.62
N GLY A 382 -3.50 -15.29 -14.06
CA GLY A 382 -4.90 -15.69 -14.28
C GLY A 382 -5.35 -15.65 -15.73
N GLN A 383 -4.66 -14.89 -16.61
CA GLN A 383 -4.95 -14.85 -18.05
C GLN A 383 -4.61 -16.18 -18.74
N ILE A 384 -3.60 -16.91 -18.24
CA ILE A 384 -3.25 -18.25 -18.76
C ILE A 384 -4.37 -19.23 -18.42
N ILE A 385 -4.90 -19.18 -17.21
CA ILE A 385 -6.04 -20.00 -16.79
C ILE A 385 -7.26 -19.70 -17.65
N SER A 386 -7.55 -18.41 -17.87
CA SER A 386 -8.66 -17.95 -18.71
C SER A 386 -8.52 -18.42 -20.16
N LEU A 387 -7.27 -18.43 -20.70
CA LEU A 387 -6.99 -18.95 -22.03
C LEU A 387 -7.36 -20.42 -22.15
N ILE A 388 -6.87 -21.25 -21.21
CA ILE A 388 -7.14 -22.70 -21.28
C ILE A 388 -8.63 -22.99 -21.03
N HIS A 389 -9.26 -22.25 -20.11
CA HIS A 389 -10.70 -22.38 -19.84
C HIS A 389 -11.56 -21.97 -21.04
N SER A 390 -11.10 -21.02 -21.86
CA SER A 390 -11.82 -20.66 -23.09
C SER A 390 -11.90 -21.81 -24.07
N PHE A 391 -10.88 -22.67 -24.14
CA PHE A 391 -10.94 -23.88 -24.95
C PHE A 391 -11.88 -24.94 -24.37
N GLU A 392 -12.06 -25.00 -23.06
CA GLU A 392 -13.04 -25.89 -22.42
C GLU A 392 -14.49 -25.48 -22.73
N THR A 393 -14.77 -24.18 -22.70
CA THR A 393 -16.15 -23.66 -22.76
C THR A 393 -16.62 -23.29 -24.17
N SER A 394 -15.72 -22.76 -25.02
CA SER A 394 -16.07 -22.26 -26.34
C SER A 394 -15.99 -23.29 -27.47
N HIS A 395 -15.25 -24.39 -27.25
CA HIS A 395 -15.12 -25.44 -28.25
C HIS A 395 -16.24 -26.48 -28.18
N GLY A 396 -16.89 -26.74 -29.29
CA GLY A 396 -17.96 -27.78 -29.38
C GLY A 396 -17.48 -29.22 -29.40
N ASP A 397 -16.16 -29.49 -29.54
CA ASP A 397 -15.60 -30.84 -29.56
C ASP A 397 -15.35 -31.34 -28.11
N PRO A 398 -16.01 -32.45 -27.71
CA PRO A 398 -15.86 -32.98 -26.36
C PRO A 398 -14.41 -33.46 -26.08
N LEU A 399 -13.63 -33.85 -27.10
CA LEU A 399 -12.23 -34.25 -26.93
C LEU A 399 -11.38 -33.04 -26.52
N VAL A 400 -11.59 -31.88 -27.16
CA VAL A 400 -10.89 -30.64 -26.83
C VAL A 400 -11.25 -30.16 -25.44
N SER A 401 -12.56 -30.21 -25.10
CA SER A 401 -13.03 -29.82 -23.76
C SER A 401 -12.45 -30.73 -22.65
N ALA A 402 -12.48 -32.06 -22.86
CA ALA A 402 -11.91 -33.02 -21.92
C ALA A 402 -10.39 -32.85 -21.76
N PHE A 403 -9.68 -32.56 -22.85
CA PHE A 403 -8.24 -32.30 -22.84
C PHE A 403 -7.91 -31.00 -22.11
N ALA A 404 -8.63 -29.93 -22.38
CA ALA A 404 -8.45 -28.62 -21.69
C ALA A 404 -8.71 -28.79 -20.21
N ARG A 405 -9.76 -29.49 -19.77
CA ARG A 405 -10.06 -29.78 -18.37
C ARG A 405 -8.93 -30.56 -17.69
N ARG A 406 -8.38 -31.58 -18.37
CA ARG A 406 -7.23 -32.35 -17.87
C ARG A 406 -6.00 -31.45 -17.69
N LEU A 407 -5.75 -30.53 -18.62
CA LEU A 407 -4.65 -29.57 -18.55
C LEU A 407 -4.85 -28.52 -17.46
N LEU A 408 -6.08 -28.06 -17.22
CA LEU A 408 -6.39 -27.09 -16.18
C LEU A 408 -6.05 -27.59 -14.77
N THR A 409 -6.27 -28.87 -14.49
CA THR A 409 -6.05 -29.46 -13.17
C THR A 409 -4.60 -29.23 -12.64
N PRO A 410 -3.52 -29.60 -13.35
CA PRO A 410 -2.16 -29.30 -12.88
C PRO A 410 -1.80 -27.81 -13.00
N VAL A 411 -2.25 -27.09 -14.03
CA VAL A 411 -1.89 -25.69 -14.27
C VAL A 411 -2.46 -24.77 -13.23
N THR A 412 -3.69 -25.01 -12.74
CA THR A 412 -4.34 -24.16 -11.73
C THR A 412 -3.86 -24.43 -10.31
N ARG A 413 -3.12 -25.50 -10.05
CA ARG A 413 -2.67 -25.88 -8.72
C ARG A 413 -1.95 -24.75 -7.96
N PRO A 414 -0.94 -24.06 -8.54
CA PRO A 414 -0.29 -22.95 -7.84
C PRO A 414 -1.25 -21.81 -7.50
N PHE A 415 -2.22 -21.55 -8.37
CA PHE A 415 -3.27 -20.55 -8.12
C PHE A 415 -4.13 -20.90 -6.90
N TYR A 416 -4.57 -22.16 -6.78
CA TYR A 416 -5.35 -22.61 -5.63
C TYR A 416 -4.51 -22.73 -4.35
N ASP A 417 -3.22 -23.02 -4.45
CA ASP A 417 -2.31 -22.99 -3.30
C ASP A 417 -2.17 -21.54 -2.76
N ILE A 418 -1.94 -20.54 -3.63
CA ILE A 418 -1.92 -19.12 -3.24
C ILE A 418 -3.27 -18.69 -2.68
N LEU A 419 -4.38 -19.07 -3.31
CA LEU A 419 -5.74 -18.80 -2.85
C LEU A 419 -5.98 -19.37 -1.45
N SER A 420 -5.57 -20.60 -1.19
CA SER A 420 -5.72 -21.25 0.12
C SER A 420 -4.96 -20.51 1.21
N HIS A 421 -3.69 -20.15 0.98
CA HIS A 421 -2.91 -19.36 1.94
C HIS A 421 -3.53 -17.97 2.17
N TRP A 422 -4.04 -17.35 1.13
CA TRP A 422 -4.70 -16.05 1.25
C TRP A 422 -5.97 -16.09 2.07
N ILE A 423 -6.83 -17.12 1.88
CA ILE A 423 -8.12 -17.26 2.58
C ILE A 423 -7.96 -17.69 4.04
N TYR A 424 -7.00 -18.57 4.34
CA TYR A 424 -6.86 -19.14 5.67
C TYR A 424 -5.81 -18.45 6.52
N ASP A 425 -4.69 -18.01 5.92
CA ASP A 425 -3.59 -17.37 6.62
C ASP A 425 -3.54 -15.85 6.41
N GLY A 426 -4.18 -15.35 5.36
CA GLY A 426 -4.06 -13.94 4.95
C GLY A 426 -2.68 -13.60 4.38
N GLU A 427 -1.84 -14.59 4.08
CA GLU A 427 -0.51 -14.38 3.52
C GLU A 427 -0.53 -14.49 2.01
N LEU A 428 0.02 -13.48 1.33
CA LEU A 428 0.16 -13.47 -0.12
C LEU A 428 1.54 -14.00 -0.51
N SER A 429 1.59 -15.29 -0.87
CA SER A 429 2.81 -15.96 -1.35
C SER A 429 2.88 -15.92 -2.88
N ASP A 430 2.99 -14.72 -3.47
CA ASP A 430 3.06 -14.51 -4.91
C ASP A 430 4.26 -13.64 -5.30
N PRO A 431 5.46 -14.23 -5.50
CA PRO A 431 6.66 -13.48 -5.85
C PRO A 431 6.65 -12.95 -7.29
N TYR A 432 5.79 -13.48 -8.17
CA TYR A 432 5.76 -13.14 -9.60
C TYR A 432 4.61 -12.22 -10.00
N LEU A 433 3.74 -11.83 -9.06
CA LEU A 433 2.55 -11.02 -9.32
C LEU A 433 1.64 -11.64 -10.39
N GLU A 434 1.26 -12.89 -10.19
CA GLU A 434 0.38 -13.67 -11.06
C GLU A 434 -1.04 -13.80 -10.53
N PHE A 435 -1.21 -13.56 -9.23
CA PHE A 435 -2.51 -13.59 -8.57
C PHE A 435 -3.27 -12.28 -8.84
N PHE A 436 -4.59 -12.32 -8.75
CA PHE A 436 -5.43 -11.13 -8.98
C PHE A 436 -5.39 -10.11 -7.82
N ILE A 437 -4.82 -10.49 -6.67
CA ILE A 437 -4.54 -9.58 -5.56
C ILE A 437 -3.05 -9.33 -5.53
N GLN A 438 -2.67 -8.06 -5.52
CA GLN A 438 -1.27 -7.64 -5.55
C GLN A 438 -0.96 -6.68 -4.41
N LEU A 439 0.27 -6.71 -3.93
CA LEU A 439 0.79 -5.68 -3.04
C LEU A 439 0.98 -4.40 -3.85
N LYS A 440 0.35 -3.32 -3.41
CA LYS A 440 0.56 -2.00 -4.01
C LYS A 440 2.00 -1.57 -3.78
N SER A 441 2.72 -1.30 -4.85
CA SER A 441 4.10 -0.76 -4.77
C SER A 441 4.04 0.69 -4.33
N THR A 442 3.85 0.93 -3.04
CA THR A 442 4.12 2.25 -2.47
C THR A 442 5.61 2.45 -2.39
N ASP A 443 6.09 3.54 -2.95
CA ASP A 443 7.50 3.94 -2.92
C ASP A 443 8.10 3.73 -1.52
N LEU A 444 9.27 3.10 -1.48
CA LEU A 444 10.01 2.77 -0.26
C LEU A 444 10.24 3.96 0.69
N ALA A 445 10.06 5.20 0.21
CA ALA A 445 10.21 6.43 0.98
C ALA A 445 9.02 6.72 1.94
N ALA A 446 7.86 6.08 1.75
CA ALA A 446 6.67 6.30 2.59
C ALA A 446 6.55 5.31 3.76
N LYS A 447 7.48 4.36 3.92
CA LYS A 447 7.40 3.27 4.91
C LYS A 447 7.51 3.69 6.39
N THR A 448 7.79 4.96 6.70
CA THR A 448 8.11 5.40 8.06
C THR A 448 6.93 5.86 8.91
N LYS A 449 5.73 6.00 8.35
CA LYS A 449 4.50 6.32 9.12
C LYS A 449 3.28 5.68 8.46
N MET A 450 3.19 4.37 8.49
CA MET A 450 1.93 3.72 8.16
C MET A 450 0.97 3.88 9.35
N ALA A 451 0.09 4.88 9.29
CA ALA A 451 -1.16 4.86 10.01
C ALA A 451 -1.96 3.63 9.57
N SER A 452 -2.74 3.03 10.44
CA SER A 452 -3.49 1.80 10.14
C SER A 452 -4.51 1.98 9.01
N THR A 453 -4.96 3.22 8.74
CA THR A 453 -5.73 3.60 7.55
C THR A 453 -5.05 3.21 6.25
N ASN A 454 -3.72 3.38 6.18
CA ASN A 454 -2.94 3.03 4.99
C ASN A 454 -2.81 1.50 4.83
N VAL A 455 -2.82 0.75 5.94
CA VAL A 455 -2.76 -0.71 5.89
C VAL A 455 -4.05 -1.30 5.30
N TRP A 456 -5.22 -0.70 5.59
CA TRP A 456 -6.49 -1.18 5.07
C TRP A 456 -6.69 -0.86 3.58
N ASP A 457 -6.45 0.38 3.14
CA ASP A 457 -6.80 0.84 1.78
C ASP A 457 -5.63 0.78 0.79
N GLU A 458 -4.38 0.88 1.27
CA GLU A 458 -3.21 1.06 0.39
C GLU A 458 -2.32 -0.18 0.26
N LYS A 459 -2.45 -1.17 1.17
CA LYS A 459 -1.56 -2.33 1.16
C LYS A 459 -1.81 -3.29 -0.01
N TYR A 460 -3.07 -3.53 -0.35
CA TYR A 460 -3.46 -4.49 -1.38
C TYR A 460 -4.34 -3.84 -2.44
N GLU A 461 -4.16 -4.27 -3.68
CA GLU A 461 -4.98 -3.86 -4.82
C GLU A 461 -5.45 -5.08 -5.59
N MET A 462 -6.68 -5.03 -6.11
CA MET A 462 -7.25 -6.08 -6.95
C MET A 462 -7.11 -5.71 -8.42
N SER A 463 -6.36 -6.51 -9.17
CA SER A 463 -6.20 -6.37 -10.62
C SER A 463 -7.30 -7.15 -11.35
N GLN A 464 -8.25 -6.44 -11.95
CA GLN A 464 -9.36 -7.06 -12.70
C GLN A 464 -8.87 -7.86 -13.90
N THR A 465 -7.74 -7.47 -14.50
CA THR A 465 -7.18 -8.15 -15.68
C THR A 465 -6.59 -9.53 -15.37
N MET A 466 -6.26 -9.79 -14.10
CA MET A 466 -5.69 -11.05 -13.63
C MET A 466 -6.72 -12.01 -13.04
N ILE A 467 -8.00 -11.62 -12.97
CA ILE A 467 -9.08 -12.51 -12.50
C ILE A 467 -9.30 -13.60 -13.55
N PRO A 468 -9.14 -14.89 -13.20
CA PRO A 468 -9.43 -15.97 -14.13
C PRO A 468 -10.93 -16.01 -14.47
N SER A 469 -11.28 -16.38 -15.71
CA SER A 469 -12.67 -16.50 -16.16
C SER A 469 -13.50 -17.56 -15.40
N ILE A 470 -12.84 -18.41 -14.63
CA ILE A 470 -13.47 -19.41 -13.74
C ILE A 470 -14.10 -18.75 -12.52
N VAL A 471 -13.58 -17.56 -12.13
CA VAL A 471 -13.92 -16.84 -10.90
C VAL A 471 -14.83 -15.66 -11.25
N THR A 472 -15.98 -15.56 -10.60
CA THR A 472 -16.87 -14.40 -10.74
C THR A 472 -16.28 -13.19 -10.01
N LEU A 473 -16.68 -11.97 -10.42
CA LEU A 473 -16.21 -10.75 -9.77
C LEU A 473 -16.65 -10.66 -8.30
N GLU A 474 -17.85 -11.15 -7.98
CA GLU A 474 -18.37 -11.20 -6.62
C GLU A 474 -17.53 -12.11 -5.72
N PHE A 475 -17.20 -13.29 -6.24
CA PHE A 475 -16.29 -14.23 -5.59
C PHE A 475 -14.91 -13.62 -5.34
N ALA A 476 -14.31 -12.97 -6.36
CA ALA A 476 -13.02 -12.29 -6.24
C ALA A 476 -13.04 -11.19 -5.18
N ASN A 477 -14.14 -10.43 -5.07
CA ASN A 477 -14.34 -9.43 -4.02
C ASN A 477 -14.40 -10.05 -2.63
N LYS A 478 -15.14 -11.17 -2.45
CA LYS A 478 -15.18 -11.88 -1.17
C LYS A 478 -13.78 -12.36 -0.75
N VAL A 479 -13.06 -13.00 -1.67
CA VAL A 479 -11.68 -13.46 -1.43
C VAL A 479 -10.75 -12.30 -1.06
N TYR A 480 -10.86 -11.17 -1.76
CA TYR A 480 -10.08 -9.97 -1.46
C TYR A 480 -10.35 -9.47 -0.03
N LEU A 481 -11.62 -9.39 0.36
CA LEU A 481 -12.02 -8.94 1.70
C LEU A 481 -11.58 -9.90 2.81
N ILE A 482 -11.64 -11.21 2.59
CA ILE A 482 -11.19 -12.22 3.57
C ILE A 482 -9.72 -11.99 3.94
N GLY A 483 -8.82 -12.02 2.95
CA GLY A 483 -7.41 -11.91 3.24
C GLY A 483 -7.01 -10.52 3.76
N LYS A 484 -7.65 -9.46 3.26
CA LYS A 484 -7.50 -8.10 3.78
C LYS A 484 -7.89 -8.04 5.28
N SER A 485 -8.99 -8.69 5.63
CA SER A 485 -9.49 -8.75 7.02
C SER A 485 -8.60 -9.59 7.94
N LEU A 486 -8.11 -10.75 7.47
CA LEU A 486 -7.17 -11.57 8.23
C LEU A 486 -5.86 -10.83 8.51
N ASN A 487 -5.32 -10.14 7.50
CA ASN A 487 -4.13 -9.28 7.68
C ASN A 487 -4.37 -8.18 8.70
N PHE A 488 -5.53 -7.55 8.66
CA PHE A 488 -5.90 -6.50 9.59
C PHE A 488 -6.07 -7.04 11.02
N ILE A 489 -6.72 -8.19 11.19
CA ILE A 489 -6.86 -8.87 12.48
C ILE A 489 -5.48 -9.22 13.04
N ARG A 490 -4.57 -9.79 12.22
CA ARG A 490 -3.24 -10.20 12.66
C ARG A 490 -2.37 -9.01 13.06
N HIS A 491 -2.27 -7.98 12.22
CA HIS A 491 -1.29 -6.91 12.39
C HIS A 491 -1.85 -5.69 13.12
N SER A 492 -3.07 -5.25 12.79
CA SER A 492 -3.64 -4.02 13.36
C SER A 492 -4.42 -4.28 14.65
N CYS A 493 -5.17 -5.39 14.72
CA CYS A 493 -5.91 -5.74 15.93
C CYS A 493 -5.09 -6.54 16.94
N GLY A 494 -3.91 -7.04 16.57
CA GLY A 494 -3.03 -7.81 17.44
C GLY A 494 -3.63 -9.13 17.94
N ASP A 495 -4.39 -9.82 17.07
CA ASP A 495 -5.05 -11.11 17.37
C ASP A 495 -4.49 -12.22 16.47
N ALA A 496 -3.15 -12.35 16.47
CA ALA A 496 -2.43 -13.33 15.66
C ALA A 496 -2.76 -14.77 16.06
N GLU A 497 -2.94 -15.03 17.35
CA GLU A 497 -3.25 -16.36 17.89
C GLU A 497 -4.59 -16.90 17.35
N TRP A 498 -5.58 -16.03 17.22
CA TRP A 498 -6.85 -16.41 16.63
C TRP A 498 -6.70 -16.77 15.15
N VAL A 499 -5.92 -15.98 14.38
CA VAL A 499 -5.67 -16.26 12.95
C VAL A 499 -4.96 -17.61 12.78
N GLU A 500 -3.98 -17.93 13.61
CA GLU A 500 -3.30 -19.23 13.57
C GLU A 500 -4.21 -20.39 13.94
N SER A 501 -5.05 -20.22 14.96
CA SER A 501 -6.03 -21.25 15.36
C SER A 501 -7.08 -21.46 14.27
N TYR A 502 -7.55 -20.38 13.65
CA TYR A 502 -8.48 -20.41 12.53
C TYR A 502 -7.87 -21.12 11.32
N SER A 503 -6.63 -20.80 10.96
CA SER A 503 -5.91 -21.45 9.87
C SER A 503 -5.81 -22.95 10.12
N LYS A 504 -5.34 -23.38 11.29
CA LYS A 504 -5.21 -24.81 11.65
C LYS A 504 -6.54 -25.56 11.63
N ALA A 505 -7.64 -24.91 12.05
CA ALA A 505 -8.95 -25.54 12.14
C ALA A 505 -9.67 -25.60 10.78
N SER A 506 -9.51 -24.60 9.94
CA SER A 506 -10.32 -24.42 8.73
C SER A 506 -9.58 -24.78 7.44
N PHE A 507 -8.25 -25.02 7.47
CA PHE A 507 -7.45 -25.27 6.28
C PHE A 507 -7.96 -26.47 5.47
N LYS A 508 -8.39 -26.22 4.26
CA LYS A 508 -8.77 -27.23 3.27
C LYS A 508 -8.00 -26.97 1.99
N LYS A 509 -7.48 -28.06 1.38
CA LYS A 509 -6.89 -27.95 0.05
C LYS A 509 -7.97 -27.76 -0.99
N LEU A 510 -7.83 -26.73 -1.79
CA LEU A 510 -8.75 -26.39 -2.86
C LEU A 510 -8.22 -26.93 -4.19
N TYR A 511 -9.10 -27.45 -5.04
CA TYR A 511 -8.74 -28.01 -6.33
C TYR A 511 -9.70 -27.55 -7.41
N TYR A 512 -9.22 -27.54 -8.64
CA TYR A 512 -10.04 -27.29 -9.82
C TYR A 512 -11.10 -28.41 -10.00
N GLY A 513 -12.33 -28.01 -10.32
CA GLY A 513 -13.43 -28.94 -10.58
C GLY A 513 -14.41 -29.14 -9.43
N ASP A 514 -14.08 -28.72 -8.21
CA ASP A 514 -14.94 -28.82 -7.04
C ASP A 514 -15.50 -27.44 -6.64
N THR A 515 -16.37 -26.90 -7.51
CA THR A 515 -16.92 -25.55 -7.35
C THR A 515 -17.80 -25.40 -6.10
N ALA A 516 -18.56 -26.44 -5.74
CA ALA A 516 -19.46 -26.38 -4.60
C ALA A 516 -18.71 -26.32 -3.25
N THR A 517 -17.64 -27.09 -3.09
CA THR A 517 -16.80 -27.02 -1.89
C THR A 517 -16.00 -25.73 -1.83
N LEU A 518 -15.58 -25.21 -2.99
CA LEU A 518 -14.88 -23.93 -3.09
C LEU A 518 -15.76 -22.78 -2.65
N GLU A 519 -16.97 -22.66 -3.20
CA GLU A 519 -17.93 -21.61 -2.84
C GLU A 519 -18.31 -21.69 -1.35
N SER A 520 -18.67 -22.90 -0.87
CA SER A 520 -19.01 -23.08 0.54
C SER A 520 -17.86 -22.78 1.50
N SER A 521 -16.63 -23.09 1.11
CA SER A 521 -15.43 -22.79 1.92
C SER A 521 -15.17 -21.29 2.00
N ILE A 522 -15.36 -20.57 0.88
CA ILE A 522 -15.17 -19.12 0.83
C ILE A 522 -16.28 -18.38 1.56
N ASP A 523 -17.54 -18.80 1.41
CA ASP A 523 -18.65 -18.16 2.12
C ASP A 523 -18.52 -18.36 3.64
N ASN A 524 -18.14 -19.55 4.09
CA ASN A 524 -17.85 -19.79 5.50
C ASN A 524 -16.65 -18.98 6.01
N ALA A 525 -15.55 -18.93 5.22
CA ALA A 525 -14.38 -18.11 5.56
C ALA A 525 -14.72 -16.62 5.65
N TYR A 526 -15.53 -16.12 4.72
CA TYR A 526 -16.00 -14.75 4.69
C TYR A 526 -16.85 -14.43 5.94
N GLU A 527 -17.84 -15.25 6.24
CA GLU A 527 -18.72 -15.03 7.39
C GLU A 527 -17.96 -15.05 8.72
N VAL A 528 -17.08 -16.04 8.92
CA VAL A 528 -16.31 -16.19 10.16
C VAL A 528 -15.31 -15.02 10.33
N THR A 529 -14.61 -14.63 9.27
CA THR A 529 -13.62 -13.55 9.34
C THR A 529 -14.27 -12.18 9.52
N MET A 530 -15.39 -11.92 8.83
CA MET A 530 -16.12 -10.65 8.97
C MET A 530 -16.74 -10.54 10.36
N ARG A 531 -17.38 -11.58 10.85
CA ARG A 531 -17.95 -11.61 12.21
C ARG A 531 -16.87 -11.39 13.27
N ARG A 532 -15.70 -12.03 13.15
CA ARG A 532 -14.58 -11.81 14.07
C ARG A 532 -14.07 -10.39 14.04
N LEU A 533 -13.89 -9.82 12.86
CA LEU A 533 -13.41 -8.46 12.69
C LEU A 533 -14.36 -7.43 13.33
N VAL A 534 -15.66 -7.52 13.02
CA VAL A 534 -16.68 -6.64 13.60
C VAL A 534 -16.76 -6.82 15.11
N HIS A 535 -16.67 -8.05 15.60
CA HIS A 535 -16.64 -8.34 17.03
C HIS A 535 -15.44 -7.68 17.74
N LEU A 536 -14.23 -7.77 17.16
CA LEU A 536 -13.04 -7.10 17.71
C LEU A 536 -13.21 -5.59 17.72
N MET A 537 -13.68 -5.00 16.62
CA MET A 537 -13.89 -3.55 16.52
C MET A 537 -14.93 -3.06 17.54
N THR A 538 -15.97 -3.85 17.82
CA THR A 538 -17.05 -3.47 18.73
C THR A 538 -16.67 -3.67 20.19
N HIS A 539 -16.09 -4.83 20.55
CA HIS A 539 -15.89 -5.22 21.95
C HIS A 539 -14.46 -4.94 22.47
N LYS A 540 -13.42 -5.15 21.65
CA LYS A 540 -12.03 -4.92 22.08
C LYS A 540 -11.64 -3.45 21.93
N PHE A 541 -12.07 -2.80 20.83
CA PHE A 541 -11.67 -1.45 20.49
C PHE A 541 -12.79 -0.41 20.68
N HIS A 542 -13.91 -0.79 21.21
CA HIS A 542 -15.02 0.11 21.59
C HIS A 542 -15.38 1.15 20.52
N LEU A 543 -15.40 0.73 19.24
CA LEU A 543 -15.64 1.63 18.09
C LEU A 543 -16.87 2.50 18.27
N PHE A 544 -17.98 1.92 18.75
CA PHE A 544 -19.24 2.66 18.94
C PHE A 544 -19.14 3.72 20.03
N GLU A 545 -18.40 3.46 21.12
CA GLU A 545 -18.14 4.43 22.18
C GLU A 545 -17.31 5.60 21.65
N HIS A 546 -16.30 5.35 20.81
CA HIS A 546 -15.52 6.40 20.19
C HIS A 546 -16.33 7.24 19.19
N LEU A 547 -17.19 6.63 18.37
CA LEU A 547 -18.10 7.37 17.49
C LEU A 547 -19.10 8.20 18.30
N GLN A 548 -19.63 7.66 19.40
CA GLN A 548 -20.50 8.38 20.32
C GLN A 548 -19.76 9.54 20.99
N ALA A 549 -18.51 9.35 21.40
CA ALA A 549 -17.68 10.40 21.98
C ALA A 549 -17.40 11.53 20.99
N LEU A 550 -17.13 11.22 19.72
CA LEU A 550 -17.00 12.23 18.67
C LEU A 550 -18.28 13.06 18.52
N LYS A 551 -19.45 12.41 18.55
CA LYS A 551 -20.74 13.11 18.53
C LYS A 551 -20.92 13.99 19.77
N SER A 552 -20.67 13.47 20.96
CA SER A 552 -20.89 14.15 22.24
C SER A 552 -19.97 15.36 22.43
N TYR A 553 -18.67 15.20 22.13
CA TYR A 553 -17.65 16.21 22.40
C TYR A 553 -17.32 17.09 21.20
N ILE A 554 -17.03 16.49 20.04
CA ILE A 554 -16.60 17.26 18.86
C ILE A 554 -17.79 17.90 18.13
N LEU A 555 -18.94 17.21 18.05
CA LEU A 555 -20.14 17.79 17.45
C LEU A 555 -21.01 18.53 18.48
N LEU A 556 -20.47 18.83 19.67
CA LEU A 556 -21.14 19.61 20.73
C LEU A 556 -22.48 19.02 21.17
N GLY A 557 -22.62 17.69 21.12
CA GLY A 557 -23.86 17.00 21.50
C GLY A 557 -24.13 16.97 23.00
N GLN A 558 -23.09 17.12 23.85
CA GLN A 558 -23.23 17.10 25.32
C GLN A 558 -23.31 18.54 25.87
N GLY A 559 -24.53 19.05 26.01
CA GLY A 559 -24.82 20.45 26.32
C GLY A 559 -24.28 20.93 27.64
N ASP A 560 -24.35 20.12 28.72
CA ASP A 560 -23.85 20.43 30.06
C ASP A 560 -22.34 20.64 30.10
N PHE A 561 -21.60 19.70 29.47
CA PHE A 561 -20.14 19.81 29.30
C PHE A 561 -19.76 21.09 28.52
N ILE A 562 -20.43 21.35 27.39
CA ILE A 562 -20.15 22.51 26.56
C ILE A 562 -20.48 23.83 27.31
N ALA A 563 -21.55 23.85 28.06
CA ALA A 563 -21.90 25.05 28.85
C ALA A 563 -20.81 25.40 29.88
N LEU A 564 -20.34 24.40 30.63
CA LEU A 564 -19.26 24.58 31.61
C LEU A 564 -17.92 24.91 30.95
N LEU A 565 -17.64 24.28 29.82
CA LEU A 565 -16.44 24.59 29.05
C LEU A 565 -16.44 26.02 28.54
N MET A 566 -17.57 26.47 27.97
CA MET A 566 -17.74 27.87 27.54
C MET A 566 -17.58 28.88 28.71
N GLU A 567 -18.17 28.59 29.85
CA GLU A 567 -18.07 29.46 31.03
C GLU A 567 -16.64 29.57 31.56
N SER A 568 -15.91 28.43 31.60
CA SER A 568 -14.52 28.38 32.08
C SER A 568 -13.53 29.01 31.09
N LEU A 569 -13.75 28.84 29.78
CA LEU A 569 -12.85 29.31 28.73
C LEU A 569 -13.08 30.76 28.32
N ALA A 570 -14.31 31.31 28.45
CA ALA A 570 -14.70 32.61 27.88
C ALA A 570 -13.73 33.74 28.23
N ALA A 571 -13.37 33.89 29.49
CA ALA A 571 -12.48 34.96 29.96
C ALA A 571 -11.05 34.86 29.37
N ASN A 572 -10.61 33.63 29.06
CA ASN A 572 -9.30 33.42 28.47
C ASN A 572 -9.34 33.59 26.96
N LEU A 573 -10.38 33.06 26.30
CA LEU A 573 -10.50 33.11 24.83
C LEU A 573 -10.77 34.53 24.30
N ASP A 574 -11.22 35.47 25.12
CA ASP A 574 -11.33 36.88 24.75
C ASP A 574 -9.96 37.59 24.63
N ARG A 575 -8.90 36.97 25.16
CA ARG A 575 -7.53 37.49 25.03
C ARG A 575 -6.92 37.10 23.67
N PRO A 576 -5.85 37.81 23.22
CA PRO A 576 -5.12 37.45 22.03
C PRO A 576 -4.63 36.00 22.09
N ALA A 577 -4.71 35.30 20.98
CA ALA A 577 -4.37 33.88 20.90
C ALA A 577 -2.92 33.57 21.34
N GLY A 578 -1.97 34.47 21.09
CA GLY A 578 -0.57 34.34 21.52
C GLY A 578 -0.34 34.39 23.04
N ALA A 579 -1.32 34.88 23.84
CA ALA A 579 -1.25 34.94 25.30
C ALA A 579 -1.83 33.67 25.98
N GLN A 580 -2.25 32.65 25.18
CA GLN A 580 -2.87 31.45 25.71
C GLN A 580 -1.84 30.35 25.93
N TYR A 581 -1.89 29.69 27.07
CA TYR A 581 -1.02 28.56 27.41
C TYR A 581 -1.82 27.26 27.37
N ARG A 582 -1.24 26.26 26.75
CA ARG A 582 -1.86 24.93 26.58
C ARG A 582 -2.25 24.28 27.91
N HIS A 583 -1.40 24.40 28.94
CA HIS A 583 -1.68 23.82 30.25
C HIS A 583 -2.92 24.47 30.93
N THR A 584 -3.16 25.75 30.67
CA THR A 584 -4.35 26.47 31.18
C THR A 584 -5.62 25.96 30.50
N LEU A 585 -5.57 25.75 29.18
CA LEU A 585 -6.69 25.21 28.41
C LEU A 585 -7.01 23.78 28.83
N THR A 586 -5.97 22.95 29.04
CA THR A 586 -6.15 21.57 29.52
C THR A 586 -6.75 21.55 30.94
N ALA A 587 -6.31 22.42 31.84
CA ALA A 587 -6.89 22.53 33.19
C ALA A 587 -8.37 22.94 33.17
N GLN A 588 -8.75 23.86 32.26
CA GLN A 588 -10.14 24.29 32.08
C GLN A 588 -11.00 23.19 31.46
N LEU A 589 -10.43 22.44 30.51
CA LEU A 589 -11.08 21.24 29.95
C LEU A 589 -11.35 20.20 31.05
N GLU A 590 -10.34 19.87 31.87
CA GLU A 590 -10.51 18.94 33.00
C GLU A 590 -11.56 19.45 34.01
N HIS A 591 -11.59 20.75 34.28
CA HIS A 591 -12.61 21.33 35.13
C HIS A 591 -14.02 21.17 34.57
N ALA A 592 -14.19 21.38 33.26
CA ALA A 592 -15.48 21.18 32.60
C ALA A 592 -15.91 19.70 32.59
N ILE A 593 -14.96 18.77 32.42
CA ILE A 593 -15.23 17.30 32.48
C ILE A 593 -15.69 16.93 33.89
N ARG A 594 -14.98 17.35 34.93
CA ARG A 594 -15.31 17.03 36.35
C ARG A 594 -16.63 17.65 36.83
N GLY A 595 -17.01 18.80 36.27
CA GLY A 595 -18.24 19.50 36.63
C GLY A 595 -19.48 19.04 35.86
N SER A 596 -19.34 18.25 34.85
CA SER A 596 -20.42 17.78 33.97
C SER A 596 -20.65 16.27 34.06
N ASN A 597 -21.69 15.78 33.39
CA ASN A 597 -21.97 14.34 33.30
C ASN A 597 -20.87 13.59 32.54
N ALA A 598 -19.99 14.28 31.83
CA ALA A 598 -18.83 13.71 31.17
C ALA A 598 -17.88 12.93 32.12
N GLN A 599 -17.88 13.26 33.43
CA GLN A 599 -17.09 12.53 34.43
C GLN A 599 -17.42 11.05 34.56
N TYR A 600 -18.61 10.62 34.12
CA TYR A 600 -19.04 9.22 34.16
C TYR A 600 -18.69 8.43 32.90
N ASP A 601 -18.17 9.11 31.86
CA ASP A 601 -17.74 8.42 30.65
C ASP A 601 -16.44 7.63 30.90
N SER A 602 -16.17 6.64 30.05
CA SER A 602 -15.02 5.77 30.24
C SER A 602 -13.71 6.57 30.24
N PRO A 603 -12.76 6.25 31.15
CA PRO A 603 -11.50 6.98 31.26
C PRO A 603 -10.67 6.90 29.97
N GLU A 604 -10.87 5.87 29.14
CA GLU A 604 -10.22 5.74 27.84
C GLU A 604 -10.70 6.79 26.84
N VAL A 605 -11.98 7.11 26.86
CA VAL A 605 -12.57 8.18 26.03
C VAL A 605 -12.05 9.55 26.49
N LEU A 606 -12.04 9.80 27.79
CA LEU A 606 -11.65 11.10 28.34
C LEU A 606 -10.16 11.41 28.12
N ARG A 607 -9.28 10.43 28.21
CA ARG A 607 -7.84 10.61 27.94
C ARG A 607 -7.52 11.01 26.50
N ARG A 608 -8.41 10.73 25.58
CA ARG A 608 -8.25 11.01 24.14
C ARG A 608 -8.72 12.40 23.75
N LEU A 609 -9.44 13.09 24.64
CA LEU A 609 -9.93 14.45 24.43
C LEU A 609 -8.84 15.45 24.85
N ASP A 610 -8.43 16.32 23.93
CA ASP A 610 -7.40 17.35 24.15
C ASP A 610 -7.85 18.71 23.60
N ALA A 611 -7.47 19.79 24.30
CA ALA A 611 -7.72 21.15 23.86
C ALA A 611 -6.48 21.71 23.15
N ARG A 612 -6.68 22.22 21.95
CA ARG A 612 -5.59 22.74 21.10
C ARG A 612 -5.90 24.15 20.58
N MET A 613 -4.83 24.85 20.26
CA MET A 613 -4.90 26.06 19.45
C MET A 613 -4.38 25.76 18.04
N LEU A 614 -5.13 26.18 17.03
CA LEU A 614 -4.69 26.12 15.62
C LEU A 614 -3.52 27.10 15.38
N GLN A 615 -2.97 27.06 14.17
CA GLN A 615 -1.88 27.95 13.79
C GLN A 615 -2.29 29.42 13.98
N LEU A 616 -1.45 30.15 14.73
CA LEU A 616 -1.69 31.52 15.10
C LEU A 616 -1.33 32.48 13.97
N SER A 617 -2.28 33.31 13.55
CA SER A 617 -2.01 34.48 12.72
C SER A 617 -1.94 35.74 13.58
N HIS A 618 -1.22 36.78 13.10
CA HIS A 618 -1.14 38.05 13.83
C HIS A 618 -2.52 38.69 13.88
N GLY A 619 -3.04 38.88 15.10
CA GLY A 619 -4.34 39.53 15.35
C GLY A 619 -5.49 38.57 15.64
N ASP A 620 -5.26 37.23 15.63
CA ASP A 620 -6.30 36.27 15.96
C ASP A 620 -6.63 36.27 17.45
N ILE A 621 -7.93 36.17 17.76
CA ILE A 621 -8.45 36.05 19.12
C ILE A 621 -8.50 34.55 19.48
N GLY A 622 -8.38 34.23 20.77
CA GLY A 622 -8.42 32.85 21.24
C GLY A 622 -9.63 32.03 20.75
N TRP A 623 -10.78 32.70 20.59
CA TRP A 623 -12.00 32.07 20.04
C TRP A 623 -11.89 31.53 18.63
N ASP A 624 -11.10 32.15 17.77
CA ASP A 624 -10.98 31.76 16.37
C ASP A 624 -9.97 30.62 16.17
N CYS A 625 -9.03 30.48 17.10
CA CYS A 625 -7.95 29.48 17.06
C CYS A 625 -8.22 28.25 17.93
N PHE A 626 -9.17 28.33 18.88
CA PHE A 626 -9.47 27.22 19.78
C PHE A 626 -10.13 26.05 19.05
N THR A 627 -9.65 24.82 19.33
CA THR A 627 -10.27 23.59 18.82
C THR A 627 -10.13 22.46 19.85
N LEU A 628 -11.13 21.57 19.86
CA LEU A 628 -11.06 20.30 20.55
C LEU A 628 -10.58 19.24 19.57
N GLU A 629 -9.66 18.41 19.98
CA GLU A 629 -9.18 17.25 19.25
C GLU A 629 -9.50 15.98 20.02
N TYR A 630 -9.97 14.98 19.30
CA TYR A 630 -10.16 13.64 19.83
C TYR A 630 -9.19 12.71 19.14
N LYS A 631 -8.23 12.17 19.90
CA LYS A 631 -7.20 11.26 19.35
C LYS A 631 -7.78 9.88 19.18
N ILE A 632 -7.69 9.40 17.96
CA ILE A 632 -8.10 8.05 17.60
C ILE A 632 -6.85 7.24 17.28
N ASP A 633 -6.67 6.13 17.99
CA ASP A 633 -5.55 5.22 17.79
C ASP A 633 -5.91 4.10 16.81
N ALA A 634 -4.88 3.45 16.28
CA ALA A 634 -5.05 2.23 15.54
C ALA A 634 -5.73 1.15 16.42
N PRO A 635 -6.64 0.34 15.90
CA PRO A 635 -7.11 0.23 14.52
C PRO A 635 -8.39 1.03 14.19
N VAL A 636 -8.93 1.81 15.12
CA VAL A 636 -10.19 2.58 14.94
C VAL A 636 -10.03 3.69 13.90
N ASP A 637 -8.79 4.18 13.69
CA ASP A 637 -8.42 5.20 12.70
C ASP A 637 -8.75 4.80 11.24
N VAL A 638 -8.95 3.52 10.97
CA VAL A 638 -9.44 3.03 9.66
C VAL A 638 -10.85 3.53 9.38
N VAL A 639 -11.72 3.55 10.38
CA VAL A 639 -13.09 4.05 10.22
C VAL A 639 -13.11 5.58 10.21
N VAL A 640 -12.38 6.20 11.13
CA VAL A 640 -12.27 7.66 11.24
C VAL A 640 -10.94 8.12 10.65
N SER A 641 -10.87 8.12 9.32
CA SER A 641 -9.65 8.50 8.57
C SER A 641 -9.28 9.97 8.79
N ASP A 642 -8.06 10.36 8.37
CA ASP A 642 -7.62 11.77 8.38
C ASP A 642 -8.56 12.71 7.62
N TRP A 643 -9.23 12.21 6.59
CA TRP A 643 -10.28 12.96 5.91
C TRP A 643 -11.46 13.20 6.85
N GLY A 644 -11.88 12.17 7.59
CA GLY A 644 -12.94 12.27 8.59
C GLY A 644 -12.62 13.29 9.68
N ASN A 645 -11.41 13.22 10.24
CA ASN A 645 -10.92 14.15 11.24
C ASN A 645 -10.96 15.62 10.75
N ARG A 646 -10.59 15.85 9.49
CA ARG A 646 -10.70 17.19 8.87
C ARG A 646 -12.15 17.65 8.72
N GLN A 647 -13.09 16.74 8.42
CA GLN A 647 -14.50 17.10 8.38
C GLN A 647 -15.04 17.42 9.79
N TYR A 648 -14.71 16.60 10.80
CA TYR A 648 -15.06 16.89 12.19
C TYR A 648 -14.54 18.27 12.64
N LEU A 649 -13.29 18.60 12.31
CA LEU A 649 -12.70 19.90 12.63
C LEU A 649 -13.45 21.07 11.96
N LYS A 650 -13.84 20.92 10.68
CA LYS A 650 -14.65 21.94 9.98
C LYS A 650 -16.00 22.14 10.64
N ILE A 651 -16.68 21.04 10.99
CA ILE A 651 -17.99 21.08 11.64
C ILE A 651 -17.85 21.71 13.04
N PHE A 652 -16.83 21.29 13.80
CA PHE A 652 -16.52 21.86 15.12
C PHE A 652 -16.33 23.37 15.05
N ASN A 653 -15.48 23.86 14.17
CA ASN A 653 -15.20 25.30 14.04
C ASN A 653 -16.47 26.10 13.70
N PHE A 654 -17.35 25.52 12.90
CA PHE A 654 -18.63 26.14 12.57
C PHE A 654 -19.57 26.18 13.80
N LEU A 655 -19.75 25.06 14.46
CA LEU A 655 -20.58 24.95 15.67
C LEU A 655 -20.05 25.82 16.80
N TRP A 656 -18.72 25.90 16.94
CA TRP A 656 -18.06 26.70 17.95
C TRP A 656 -18.30 28.21 17.76
N ARG A 657 -18.30 28.67 16.50
CA ARG A 657 -18.67 30.07 16.19
C ARG A 657 -20.11 30.37 16.55
N ILE A 658 -21.05 29.49 16.28
CA ILE A 658 -22.45 29.67 16.67
C ILE A 658 -22.59 29.68 18.19
N LYS A 659 -21.92 28.75 18.88
CA LYS A 659 -21.91 28.71 20.36
C LYS A 659 -21.31 29.94 20.98
N ARG A 660 -20.25 30.52 20.40
CA ARG A 660 -19.69 31.82 20.83
C ARG A 660 -20.74 32.91 20.80
N VAL A 661 -21.48 33.04 19.71
CA VAL A 661 -22.53 34.08 19.58
C VAL A 661 -23.67 33.84 20.57
N GLU A 662 -24.14 32.59 20.70
CA GLU A 662 -25.16 32.21 21.69
C GLU A 662 -24.75 32.61 23.10
N PHE A 663 -23.54 32.20 23.51
CA PHE A 663 -23.02 32.53 24.85
C PHE A 663 -22.93 34.03 25.08
N ALA A 664 -22.40 34.77 24.11
CA ALA A 664 -22.24 36.21 24.16
C ALA A 664 -23.61 36.93 24.29
N LEU A 665 -24.56 36.59 23.41
CA LEU A 665 -25.91 37.15 23.43
C LEU A 665 -26.67 36.81 24.73
N SER A 666 -26.56 35.57 25.19
CA SER A 666 -27.21 35.11 26.45
C SER A 666 -26.62 35.80 27.68
N SER A 667 -25.31 36.04 27.69
CA SER A 667 -24.66 36.80 28.76
C SER A 667 -25.14 38.25 28.76
N THR A 668 -25.17 38.92 27.59
CA THR A 668 -25.64 40.28 27.45
C THR A 668 -27.15 40.39 27.79
N TRP A 669 -27.96 39.43 27.34
CA TRP A 669 -29.38 39.35 27.70
C TRP A 669 -29.59 39.28 29.22
N ARG A 670 -28.83 38.46 29.94
CA ARG A 670 -28.86 38.35 31.40
C ARG A 670 -28.50 39.68 32.05
N LYS A 671 -27.42 40.35 31.61
CA LYS A 671 -27.01 41.70 32.11
C LYS A 671 -28.11 42.74 31.91
N VAL A 672 -28.67 42.83 30.69
CA VAL A 672 -29.71 43.79 30.33
C VAL A 672 -30.99 43.52 31.08
N THR A 673 -31.41 42.27 31.24
CA THR A 673 -32.64 41.92 31.98
C THR A 673 -32.50 42.17 33.49
N THR A 674 -31.35 41.83 34.07
CA THR A 674 -31.06 42.10 35.49
C THR A 674 -30.96 43.59 35.74
N GLY A 675 -30.25 44.32 34.88
CA GLY A 675 -30.06 45.75 34.98
C GLY A 675 -31.35 46.57 34.77
N SER A 676 -32.34 46.04 34.08
CA SER A 676 -33.59 46.74 33.72
C SER A 676 -34.42 47.22 34.93
N ARG A 677 -34.26 46.59 36.10
CA ARG A 677 -34.97 46.90 37.31
C ARG A 677 -34.31 48.02 38.19
N GLY A 678 -33.15 48.51 37.80
CA GLY A 678 -32.43 49.55 38.59
C GLY A 678 -31.45 50.33 37.71
N VAL A 679 -30.34 49.73 37.30
CA VAL A 679 -29.21 50.39 36.64
C VAL A 679 -29.57 51.05 35.29
N LEU A 680 -30.49 50.47 34.55
CA LEU A 680 -30.91 50.95 33.22
C LEU A 680 -32.07 51.94 33.27
N GLN A 681 -32.59 52.29 34.46
CA GLN A 681 -33.60 53.36 34.64
C GLN A 681 -32.85 54.68 34.63
N THR A 682 -32.85 55.39 33.51
CA THR A 682 -32.25 56.69 33.37
C THR A 682 -33.32 57.76 33.19
N ASP A 683 -33.06 58.98 33.56
CA ASP A 683 -33.97 60.13 33.40
C ASP A 683 -33.95 60.62 31.93
N HIS A 684 -33.03 60.16 31.12
CA HIS A 684 -32.92 60.48 29.70
C HIS A 684 -33.86 59.63 28.82
N ALA A 685 -34.96 60.25 28.36
CA ALA A 685 -35.97 59.58 27.53
C ALA A 685 -35.40 58.89 26.30
N ALA A 686 -34.43 59.48 25.61
CA ALA A 686 -33.76 58.90 24.45
C ALA A 686 -32.99 57.61 24.78
N VAL A 687 -32.34 57.58 25.94
CA VAL A 687 -31.60 56.38 26.38
C VAL A 687 -32.57 55.23 26.76
N GLN A 688 -33.68 55.57 27.36
CA GLN A 688 -34.72 54.64 27.74
C GLN A 688 -35.40 53.99 26.49
N GLU A 689 -35.64 54.81 25.47
CA GLU A 689 -36.16 54.29 24.18
C GLU A 689 -35.11 53.40 23.48
N THR A 690 -33.85 53.80 23.47
CA THR A 690 -32.74 52.96 22.94
C THR A 690 -32.68 51.61 23.67
N TRP A 691 -32.82 51.59 25.01
CA TRP A 691 -32.86 50.30 25.74
C TRP A 691 -34.11 49.46 25.43
N ARG A 692 -35.25 50.05 25.15
CA ARG A 692 -36.45 49.34 24.73
C ARG A 692 -36.24 48.68 23.37
N THR A 693 -35.72 49.43 22.41
CA THR A 693 -35.41 48.95 21.07
C THR A 693 -34.31 47.87 21.10
N THR A 694 -33.24 48.08 21.86
CA THR A 694 -32.13 47.14 22.04
C THR A 694 -32.60 45.81 22.60
N ARG A 695 -33.52 45.77 23.56
CA ARG A 695 -34.09 44.52 24.08
C ARG A 695 -34.88 43.76 23.04
N GLY A 696 -35.61 44.44 22.14
CA GLY A 696 -36.33 43.83 21.04
C GLY A 696 -35.37 43.10 20.08
N PHE A 697 -34.39 43.86 19.59
CA PHE A 697 -33.38 43.25 18.66
C PHE A 697 -32.56 42.14 19.32
N LEU A 698 -32.19 42.28 20.60
CA LEU A 698 -31.46 41.24 21.31
C LEU A 698 -32.27 39.94 21.45
N ALA A 699 -33.58 40.07 21.70
CA ALA A 699 -34.48 38.91 21.78
C ALA A 699 -34.62 38.21 20.44
N GLU A 700 -34.75 38.96 19.33
CA GLU A 700 -34.79 38.40 17.96
C GLU A 700 -33.50 37.67 17.60
N MET A 701 -32.33 38.25 17.92
CA MET A 701 -31.05 37.60 17.69
C MET A 701 -30.88 36.31 18.51
N VAL A 702 -31.25 36.33 19.80
CA VAL A 702 -31.21 35.12 20.67
C VAL A 702 -32.13 34.04 20.09
N HIS A 703 -33.34 34.43 19.65
CA HIS A 703 -34.28 33.49 19.01
C HIS A 703 -33.70 32.91 17.72
N PHE A 704 -33.17 33.74 16.83
CA PHE A 704 -32.56 33.29 15.57
C PHE A 704 -31.44 32.27 15.79
N VAL A 705 -30.48 32.61 16.69
CA VAL A 705 -29.36 31.70 16.99
C VAL A 705 -29.85 30.39 17.63
N GLY A 706 -30.86 30.47 18.50
CA GLY A 706 -31.50 29.28 19.10
C GLY A 706 -32.13 28.38 18.05
N GLN A 707 -32.88 28.93 17.07
CA GLN A 707 -33.47 28.18 15.99
C GLN A 707 -32.42 27.56 15.04
N LEU A 708 -31.36 28.30 14.73
CA LEU A 708 -30.26 27.81 13.95
C LEU A 708 -29.56 26.61 14.61
N GLN A 709 -29.34 26.68 15.91
CA GLN A 709 -28.76 25.56 16.68
C GLN A 709 -29.69 24.37 16.75
N TYR A 710 -30.99 24.59 16.97
CA TYR A 710 -31.97 23.52 16.95
C TYR A 710 -31.95 22.75 15.61
N TYR A 711 -31.97 23.50 14.49
CA TYR A 711 -31.89 22.92 13.17
C TYR A 711 -30.62 22.06 13.02
N ILE A 712 -29.45 22.61 13.35
CA ILE A 712 -28.19 21.90 13.12
C ILE A 712 -28.06 20.68 14.05
N LEU A 713 -28.39 20.81 15.33
CA LEU A 713 -28.22 19.72 16.28
C LEU A 713 -29.25 18.59 16.05
N PHE A 714 -30.52 18.90 15.84
CA PHE A 714 -31.56 17.89 15.74
C PHE A 714 -31.83 17.43 14.30
N GLU A 715 -32.03 18.35 13.38
CA GLU A 715 -32.39 18.00 12.01
C GLU A 715 -31.19 17.51 11.19
N VAL A 716 -29.99 18.05 11.46
CA VAL A 716 -28.80 17.67 10.70
C VAL A 716 -28.02 16.57 11.42
N ILE A 717 -27.55 16.80 12.63
CA ILE A 717 -26.66 15.87 13.33
C ILE A 717 -27.41 14.64 13.84
N GLU A 718 -28.49 14.83 14.61
CA GLU A 718 -29.23 13.72 15.24
C GLU A 718 -29.91 12.83 14.20
N SER A 719 -30.56 13.42 13.20
CA SER A 719 -31.18 12.69 12.09
C SER A 719 -30.16 11.84 11.33
N SER A 720 -28.98 12.40 11.02
CA SER A 720 -27.90 11.67 10.35
C SER A 720 -27.28 10.60 11.25
N TRP A 721 -27.23 10.82 12.56
CA TRP A 721 -26.74 9.85 13.55
C TRP A 721 -27.65 8.64 13.69
N THR A 722 -28.96 8.84 13.74
CA THR A 722 -29.92 7.73 13.79
C THR A 722 -29.83 6.86 12.54
N GLU A 723 -29.61 7.46 11.37
CA GLU A 723 -29.37 6.72 10.12
C GLU A 723 -28.06 5.91 10.18
N LEU A 724 -26.97 6.49 10.71
CA LEU A 724 -25.72 5.78 10.94
C LEU A 724 -25.90 4.61 11.88
N GLN A 725 -26.56 4.80 13.03
CA GLN A 725 -26.82 3.73 13.99
C GLN A 725 -27.65 2.59 13.40
N ALA A 726 -28.64 2.90 12.59
CA ALA A 726 -29.46 1.88 11.92
C ALA A 726 -28.62 1.02 10.95
N ARG A 727 -27.63 1.64 10.28
CA ARG A 727 -26.70 0.90 9.39
C ARG A 727 -25.69 0.06 10.17
N LEU A 728 -25.19 0.58 11.30
CA LEU A 728 -24.21 -0.11 12.14
C LEU A 728 -24.80 -1.31 12.92
N LYS A 729 -26.10 -1.30 13.22
CA LYS A 729 -26.79 -2.39 13.92
C LYS A 729 -27.16 -3.58 13.04
N ARG A 730 -26.88 -3.54 11.73
CA ARG A 730 -27.12 -4.67 10.84
C ARG A 730 -26.13 -5.79 11.16
N GLU A 731 -26.62 -6.99 11.33
CA GLU A 731 -25.82 -8.18 11.65
C GLU A 731 -24.82 -8.55 10.54
N ASP A 732 -25.16 -8.23 9.29
CA ASP A 732 -24.34 -8.51 8.09
C ASP A 732 -23.38 -7.36 7.70
N ALA A 733 -23.23 -6.32 8.55
CA ALA A 733 -22.40 -5.17 8.23
C ALA A 733 -20.91 -5.53 8.20
N THR A 734 -20.27 -5.30 7.09
CA THR A 734 -18.80 -5.43 6.95
C THR A 734 -18.09 -4.16 7.43
N LEU A 735 -16.78 -4.27 7.73
CA LEU A 735 -15.98 -3.08 8.08
C LEU A 735 -16.01 -2.02 6.96
N ASP A 736 -16.00 -2.43 5.69
CA ASP A 736 -16.11 -1.51 4.55
C ASP A 736 -17.47 -0.80 4.52
N ASP A 737 -18.56 -1.48 4.93
CA ASP A 737 -19.89 -0.86 5.03
C ASP A 737 -19.94 0.13 6.19
N ILE A 738 -19.28 -0.17 7.30
CA ILE A 738 -19.12 0.75 8.44
C ILE A 738 -18.35 2.01 8.00
N ILE A 739 -17.23 1.86 7.28
CA ILE A 739 -16.44 2.97 6.74
C ILE A 739 -17.28 3.82 5.76
N LYS A 740 -18.02 3.18 4.86
CA LYS A 740 -18.91 3.87 3.90
C LYS A 740 -20.05 4.58 4.62
N ALA A 741 -20.67 3.94 5.62
CA ALA A 741 -21.73 4.53 6.43
C ALA A 741 -21.24 5.77 7.17
N HIS A 742 -20.06 5.70 7.79
CA HIS A 742 -19.44 6.84 8.46
C HIS A 742 -19.08 7.98 7.48
N LYS A 743 -18.51 7.67 6.31
CA LYS A 743 -18.26 8.67 5.25
C LYS A 743 -19.56 9.33 4.78
N THR A 744 -20.64 8.54 4.62
CA THR A 744 -21.95 9.04 4.24
C THR A 744 -22.53 9.96 5.32
N TYR A 745 -22.38 9.57 6.59
CA TYR A 745 -22.79 10.38 7.76
C TYR A 745 -22.13 11.76 7.75
N LEU A 746 -20.80 11.82 7.63
CA LEU A 746 -20.07 13.10 7.59
C LEU A 746 -20.42 13.94 6.35
N ASN A 747 -20.58 13.29 5.18
CA ASN A 747 -21.02 13.99 3.98
C ASN A 747 -22.46 14.53 4.12
N SER A 748 -23.35 13.79 4.77
CA SER A 748 -24.72 14.25 5.06
C SER A 748 -24.72 15.48 5.94
N ILE A 749 -23.94 15.48 7.03
CA ILE A 749 -23.80 16.62 7.94
C ILE A 749 -23.21 17.83 7.21
N THR A 750 -22.13 17.63 6.45
CA THR A 750 -21.48 18.75 5.73
C THR A 750 -22.38 19.33 4.66
N HIS A 751 -23.16 18.51 3.97
CA HIS A 751 -24.08 18.96 2.94
C HIS A 751 -25.31 19.67 3.53
N LYS A 752 -25.97 19.04 4.50
CA LYS A 752 -27.17 19.62 5.15
C LYS A 752 -26.80 20.84 6.01
N GLY A 753 -25.60 20.87 6.59
CA GLY A 753 -25.06 21.99 7.37
C GLY A 753 -24.48 23.14 6.53
N LEU A 754 -24.67 23.14 5.22
CA LEU A 754 -24.18 24.16 4.27
C LEU A 754 -22.65 24.28 4.20
N LEU A 755 -21.90 23.28 4.73
CA LEU A 755 -20.44 23.27 4.78
C LEU A 755 -19.79 22.62 3.53
N GLY A 756 -20.60 22.02 2.66
CA GLY A 756 -20.15 21.30 1.46
C GLY A 756 -19.85 22.24 0.31
N ALA A 757 -18.61 22.22 -0.20
CA ALA A 757 -18.35 22.75 -1.53
C ALA A 757 -19.15 21.91 -2.56
N ARG A 758 -19.99 22.54 -3.34
CA ARG A 758 -20.79 21.87 -4.37
C ARG A 758 -19.86 21.20 -5.38
N ARG A 759 -19.89 19.87 -5.40
CA ARG A 759 -19.14 19.09 -6.37
C ARG A 759 -19.69 19.42 -7.76
N LYS A 760 -18.91 20.10 -8.60
CA LYS A 760 -19.27 20.30 -10.02
C LYS A 760 -19.64 18.94 -10.60
N ARG A 761 -20.92 18.73 -10.92
CA ARG A 761 -21.34 17.62 -11.78
C ARG A 761 -20.69 17.89 -13.13
N PHE A 762 -19.66 17.10 -13.45
CA PHE A 762 -19.20 17.00 -14.83
C PHE A 762 -20.33 16.38 -15.66
N VAL A 763 -21.21 17.21 -16.17
CA VAL A 763 -22.02 16.87 -17.33
C VAL A 763 -21.10 17.10 -18.53
N ALA A 764 -20.63 16.00 -19.09
CA ALA A 764 -19.98 15.98 -20.37
C ALA A 764 -21.07 16.44 -21.42
N SER A 765 -21.08 17.71 -21.77
CA SER A 765 -21.70 18.20 -22.97
C SER A 765 -20.76 19.20 -23.62
N SER A 766 -20.38 18.78 -24.80
CA SER A 766 -19.57 19.44 -25.81
C SER A 766 -20.05 20.87 -26.10
N SER A 767 -19.06 21.67 -26.49
CA SER A 767 -19.08 22.82 -27.37
C SER A 767 -19.41 24.20 -26.79
N ASN A 768 -18.45 25.05 -27.10
CA ASN A 768 -18.45 26.50 -27.27
C ASN A 768 -18.16 27.38 -26.07
N GLY A 769 -16.99 28.02 -26.25
CA GLY A 769 -16.42 29.02 -25.37
C GLY A 769 -17.29 30.24 -25.20
N SER A 770 -17.19 30.74 -24.01
CA SER A 770 -17.03 32.13 -23.60
C SER A 770 -17.60 32.34 -22.19
N ASN A 771 -16.81 33.00 -21.36
CA ASN A 771 -17.21 33.71 -20.13
C ASN A 771 -17.93 32.92 -19.03
N THR A 772 -17.15 32.26 -18.14
CA THR A 772 -17.67 31.78 -16.84
C THR A 772 -16.68 32.04 -15.72
N ALA A 773 -16.15 33.26 -15.63
CA ALA A 773 -15.43 33.71 -14.42
C ALA A 773 -16.40 34.22 -13.31
N ALA A 774 -17.69 34.31 -13.60
CA ALA A 774 -18.67 34.90 -12.67
C ALA A 774 -19.42 33.91 -11.78
N ASN A 775 -19.30 32.58 -12.01
CA ASN A 775 -20.09 31.58 -11.25
C ASN A 775 -19.34 30.84 -10.15
N GLU A 776 -18.07 31.19 -9.82
CA GLU A 776 -17.34 30.60 -8.70
C GLU A 776 -17.61 31.33 -7.36
N GLU A 777 -18.18 32.53 -7.39
CA GLU A 777 -18.48 33.35 -6.20
C GLU A 777 -19.80 33.01 -5.52
N ASP A 778 -20.78 32.40 -6.23
CA ASP A 778 -22.13 32.21 -5.68
C ASP A 778 -22.29 31.03 -4.70
N ASP A 779 -21.44 30.01 -4.76
CA ASP A 779 -21.60 28.79 -3.92
C ASP A 779 -21.09 28.96 -2.47
N ASN A 780 -20.25 29.95 -2.21
CA ASN A 780 -19.79 30.33 -0.87
C ASN A 780 -20.64 31.46 -0.24
N SER A 781 -21.60 31.97 -0.96
CA SER A 781 -22.37 33.15 -0.57
C SER A 781 -23.09 32.96 0.76
N TYR A 782 -23.78 31.85 0.99
CA TYR A 782 -24.57 31.63 2.21
C TYR A 782 -23.69 31.49 3.46
N MET A 783 -22.58 30.80 3.39
CA MET A 783 -21.67 30.67 4.55
C MET A 783 -20.94 31.97 4.86
N ILE A 784 -20.60 32.74 3.85
CA ILE A 784 -20.00 34.08 4.00
C ILE A 784 -21.02 35.01 4.63
N GLN A 785 -22.27 35.06 4.08
CA GLN A 785 -23.36 35.87 4.63
C GLN A 785 -23.70 35.50 6.09
N LEU A 786 -23.79 34.21 6.40
CA LEU A 786 -24.00 33.74 7.78
C LEU A 786 -22.83 34.17 8.69
N GLY A 787 -21.60 34.04 8.20
CA GLY A 787 -20.41 34.48 8.92
C GLY A 787 -20.41 35.99 9.20
N GLU A 788 -20.80 36.80 8.24
CA GLU A 788 -20.96 38.24 8.38
C GLU A 788 -22.08 38.61 9.36
N LEU A 789 -23.24 37.93 9.26
CA LEU A 789 -24.34 38.10 10.19
C LEU A 789 -23.91 37.78 11.63
N LEU A 790 -23.23 36.68 11.88
CA LEU A 790 -22.70 36.31 13.20
C LEU A 790 -21.67 37.33 13.72
N ARG A 791 -20.81 37.87 12.84
CA ARG A 791 -19.89 38.97 13.22
C ARG A 791 -20.60 40.24 13.56
N THR A 792 -21.64 40.63 12.81
CA THR A 792 -22.47 41.80 13.07
C THR A 792 -23.18 41.68 14.42
N MET A 793 -23.68 40.48 14.79
CA MET A 793 -24.27 40.20 16.09
C MET A 793 -23.27 40.38 17.22
N LEU A 794 -22.01 39.95 17.04
CA LEU A 794 -20.95 40.19 18.04
C LEU A 794 -20.60 41.68 18.18
N SER A 795 -20.47 42.38 17.05
CA SER A 795 -20.23 43.86 17.08
C SER A 795 -21.38 44.59 17.75
N TYR A 796 -22.63 44.18 17.51
CA TYR A 796 -23.79 44.71 18.21
C TYR A 796 -23.73 44.43 19.71
N ARG A 797 -23.35 43.22 20.14
CA ARG A 797 -23.11 42.91 21.58
C ARG A 797 -22.09 43.86 22.21
N ASP A 798 -20.99 44.15 21.50
CA ASP A 798 -19.95 45.06 22.02
C ASP A 798 -20.47 46.48 22.20
N CYS A 799 -21.31 46.97 21.27
CA CYS A 799 -22.00 48.26 21.42
C CYS A 799 -22.96 48.26 22.60
N VAL A 800 -23.73 47.18 22.81
CA VAL A 800 -24.65 47.07 23.94
C VAL A 800 -23.92 46.97 25.27
N ASP A 801 -22.79 46.27 25.36
CA ASP A 801 -21.94 46.21 26.56
C ASP A 801 -21.29 47.58 26.85
N GLY A 802 -20.92 48.33 25.82
CA GLY A 802 -20.48 49.71 25.97
C GLY A 802 -21.58 50.64 26.53
N LEU A 803 -22.80 50.53 25.99
CA LEU A 803 -23.97 51.31 26.49
C LEU A 803 -24.33 50.89 27.93
N TYR A 804 -24.22 49.61 28.27
CA TYR A 804 -24.43 49.09 29.62
C TYR A 804 -23.38 49.65 30.60
N SER A 805 -22.11 49.67 30.23
CA SER A 805 -21.03 50.22 31.04
C SER A 805 -21.23 51.71 31.29
N TRP A 806 -21.67 52.44 30.26
CA TRP A 806 -22.04 53.88 30.43
C TRP A 806 -23.24 54.05 31.40
N SER A 807 -24.30 53.23 31.27
CA SER A 807 -25.46 53.24 32.13
C SER A 807 -25.14 52.95 33.61
N VAL A 808 -24.22 51.98 33.84
CA VAL A 808 -23.70 51.71 35.21
C VAL A 808 -22.96 52.89 35.76
N SER A 809 -22.10 53.53 34.98
CA SER A 809 -21.34 54.74 35.38
C SER A 809 -22.26 55.92 35.65
N ASP A 810 -23.32 56.10 34.86
CA ASP A 810 -24.33 57.13 35.11
C ASP A 810 -25.15 56.82 36.34
N PHE A 811 -25.52 55.61 36.63
CA PHE A 811 -26.21 55.12 37.81
C PHE A 811 -25.37 55.35 39.07
N THR A 812 -24.08 54.97 39.04
CA THR A 812 -23.18 55.28 40.21
C THR A 812 -23.02 56.76 40.48
N ARG A 813 -22.88 57.59 39.45
CA ARG A 813 -22.78 58.99 39.51
C ARG A 813 -24.05 59.59 40.13
N ARG A 814 -25.25 59.15 39.82
CA ARG A 814 -26.53 59.56 40.38
C ARG A 814 -26.62 59.15 41.84
N GLN A 815 -26.27 57.94 42.18
CA GLN A 815 -26.25 57.50 43.59
C GLN A 815 -25.29 58.31 44.43
N GLU A 816 -24.11 58.65 43.93
CA GLU A 816 -23.19 59.55 44.64
C GLU A 816 -23.75 60.99 44.83
N ALA A 817 -24.45 61.47 43.78
CA ALA A 817 -25.12 62.78 43.90
C ALA A 817 -26.29 62.79 44.90
N ASP A 818 -27.08 61.72 44.96
CA ASP A 818 -28.16 61.54 45.91
C ASP A 818 -27.62 61.40 47.35
N LEU A 819 -26.55 60.66 47.59
CA LEU A 819 -25.86 60.55 48.87
C LEU A 819 -25.32 61.93 49.33
N ARG A 820 -24.66 62.63 48.37
CA ARG A 820 -24.22 64.04 48.73
C ARG A 820 -25.36 64.94 49.02
N ARG A 821 -26.54 64.78 48.40
CA ARG A 821 -27.75 65.55 48.76
C ARG A 821 -28.30 65.15 50.10
N GLU A 822 -28.27 63.92 50.51
CA GLU A 822 -28.69 63.41 51.81
C GLU A 822 -27.72 63.90 52.90
N ASP A 823 -26.40 63.90 52.65
CA ASP A 823 -25.41 64.49 53.60
C ASP A 823 -25.52 66.01 53.78
N MET A 824 -25.82 66.74 52.67
CA MET A 824 -26.03 68.21 52.77
C MET A 824 -27.40 68.58 53.39
N GLY A 825 -28.37 67.64 53.32
CA GLY A 825 -29.69 67.85 53.97
C GLY A 825 -29.72 67.56 55.47
N HIS A 826 -28.59 67.08 56.05
CA HIS A 826 -28.53 66.82 57.52
C HIS A 826 -27.90 67.99 58.30
N ASP A 827 -27.47 69.08 57.63
CA ASP A 827 -26.83 70.25 58.29
C ASP A 827 -27.72 71.44 58.44
N GLU A 828 -29.04 71.36 58.14
CA GLU A 828 -30.02 72.38 58.50
C GLU A 828 -30.81 71.92 59.74
N GLY A 829 -30.60 72.66 60.87
CA GLY A 829 -30.98 72.47 62.25
C GLY A 829 -32.47 72.27 62.55
N PRO A 830 -32.78 71.90 63.78
CA PRO A 830 -34.11 71.44 64.18
C PRO A 830 -35.04 72.62 64.55
N ASP A 831 -36.05 72.83 63.71
CA ASP A 831 -37.31 73.42 64.26
C ASP A 831 -38.48 73.26 63.27
N GLY A 832 -39.55 72.55 63.77
CA GLY A 832 -40.86 72.58 63.17
C GLY A 832 -41.54 71.30 62.90
N PRO A 833 -42.66 70.92 63.46
CA PRO A 833 -43.33 69.62 63.33
C PRO A 833 -44.27 69.63 62.14
N HIS A 834 -44.11 68.78 61.18
CA HIS A 834 -45.27 68.35 60.38
C HIS A 834 -45.17 66.92 59.85
N ASN A 835 -46.13 66.15 60.24
CA ASN A 835 -46.57 64.83 59.72
C ASN A 835 -46.50 64.66 58.25
N SER A 836 -45.79 63.60 57.87
CA SER A 836 -46.13 62.87 56.68
C SER A 836 -45.59 61.41 56.78
N PRO A 837 -46.28 60.42 56.27
CA PRO A 837 -46.06 58.98 56.61
C PRO A 837 -44.79 58.43 56.02
N ARG A 838 -43.96 57.85 56.91
CA ARG A 838 -42.80 57.00 56.54
C ARG A 838 -43.25 55.82 55.69
N ARG A 839 -42.90 55.85 54.42
CA ARG A 839 -42.82 54.69 53.59
C ARG A 839 -41.55 53.90 53.96
N SER A 840 -41.74 52.80 54.71
CA SER A 840 -40.70 51.86 55.04
C SER A 840 -40.09 51.28 53.75
N ARG A 841 -38.84 51.65 53.47
CA ARG A 841 -38.01 50.92 52.47
C ARG A 841 -37.39 49.68 53.17
N LEU A 842 -37.86 48.55 52.84
CA LEU A 842 -37.22 47.27 53.14
C LEU A 842 -35.84 47.22 52.48
N PRO A 843 -34.79 46.78 53.20
CA PRO A 843 -33.46 46.51 52.55
C PRO A 843 -33.54 45.23 51.71
N THR A 844 -33.44 45.39 50.44
CA THR A 844 -33.17 44.26 49.57
C THR A 844 -31.75 43.82 49.79
N ARG A 845 -31.58 42.80 50.64
CA ARG A 845 -30.47 41.84 50.53
C ARG A 845 -30.76 40.91 49.33
N TYR A 846 -29.97 40.96 48.27
CA TYR A 846 -29.33 39.93 47.51
C TYR A 846 -28.67 40.58 46.30
#